data_6c124c52f6de3e478229ac125af7d858
#
_entry.id   6c124c52f6de3e478229ac125af7d858
#
_cell.length_a   1.000
_cell.length_b   1.000
_cell.length_c   1.000
_cell.angle_alpha   90.00
_cell.angle_beta   90.00
_cell.angle_gamma   90.00
#
_symmetry.space_group_name_H-M   'P 1'
#
loop_
_entity.id
_entity.type
_entity.pdbx_description
1 polymer ?
#
loop_
_entity_poly.entity_id
_entity_poly.type
_entity_poly.pdbx_seq_one_letter_code
_entity_poly.pdbx_strand_id
1 'polypeptide(L)'
;MESGELGGGREVREVFANGVSMKTAEVEAKLDEGNIQEAESSLREGLSLNFEEARALLGKLEYQRGNVEGALRVFEGIDLQAAIQRLQPSIAEKVHSRKGRSRTESMHAVSQHAASLVLEAIYLKAKSLQKLGRLSEAAHECKSVLDAVERIFYQGIPDAQVESKLQETVSQAVELLPELWKQAGCYHEAISAYRRALLSQWNLDNDCCTRIQKGFALFLLYGGVEAGPPSLAVQIDSSYVPKNNLEEAILLLMILMRKFILGKTQWDPSVMEHLTFALSLCCQTPVLAKQLEEIMPGVYPRVDRWNSLALCYSGAGQDKVALNLLRKSLHKHERPDDLTALLLAAKICSEDSNLAAEGVEYARRTINNAQGIDEHIKGVGLRMLGLCLGKQAKVSSSDFERSRLESEALKSLDEAIALDHNNTDLIFDLGIQRAEHRNLDAALQYAKKFLDETGGSILKGWRLLALVFSAQQRLTDAEVVTDAALDETTKWEQGPLLRVKAKLKVSQSLLTDAIETYRYLLALVQAQRKSYGPLRKFTQVEDDKVNEFEVWHGLANLYSSISHWKDVEICLGKAKELKQYSVEALHTEGIMWEGCGQIEEASAAYINGLLLEPCYVPCKVLIGALMSKMGPMALPVGRSLLSDALRIDPTNHMAWYYLGMVYRDDGRIADAADCFQAASMLEESNPIESFGSIL
;
A
#
# COMPACT_ATOMS: atom_id res chain seq x y z
N MET A 1 -33.21 -28.54 80.90
CA MET A 1 -32.93 -29.75 80.14
C MET A 1 -32.78 -29.31 78.69
N GLU A 2 -31.63 -29.63 78.14
CA GLU A 2 -31.29 -29.68 76.72
C GLU A 2 -31.31 -28.41 75.87
N SER A 3 -30.21 -27.83 75.62
CA SER A 3 -29.70 -27.36 74.33
C SER A 3 -28.24 -26.87 74.48
N GLY A 4 -27.38 -27.84 74.48
CA GLY A 4 -25.91 -27.63 74.46
C GLY A 4 -25.24 -28.74 73.72
N GLU A 5 -25.22 -28.61 72.34
CA GLU A 5 -24.26 -29.35 71.49
C GLU A 5 -24.49 -28.98 70.02
N LEU A 6 -24.00 -27.82 69.58
CA LEU A 6 -23.82 -27.50 68.17
C LEU A 6 -22.70 -26.46 67.92
N GLY A 7 -21.92 -26.09 68.98
CA GLY A 7 -20.80 -25.09 68.83
C GLY A 7 -19.44 -25.71 68.49
N GLY A 8 -19.19 -26.94 68.84
CA GLY A 8 -17.85 -27.54 68.75
C GLY A 8 -17.43 -27.95 67.31
N GLY A 9 -18.39 -28.27 66.47
CA GLY A 9 -18.08 -28.74 65.13
C GLY A 9 -17.66 -27.64 64.11
N ARG A 10 -18.04 -26.39 64.38
CA ARG A 10 -17.67 -25.25 63.55
C ARG A 10 -16.26 -24.71 63.87
N GLU A 11 -15.93 -24.60 65.17
CA GLU A 11 -14.59 -24.16 65.59
C GLU A 11 -13.49 -25.13 65.19
N VAL A 12 -13.72 -26.46 65.31
CA VAL A 12 -12.76 -27.47 64.88
C VAL A 12 -12.57 -27.46 63.36
N ARG A 13 -13.60 -27.27 62.58
CA ARG A 13 -13.48 -27.11 61.11
C ARG A 13 -12.75 -25.83 60.72
N GLU A 14 -12.96 -24.72 61.41
CA GLU A 14 -12.26 -23.44 61.14
C GLU A 14 -10.77 -23.51 61.52
N VAL A 15 -10.40 -24.15 62.60
CA VAL A 15 -9.01 -24.34 63.00
C VAL A 15 -8.27 -25.31 62.07
N PHE A 16 -8.95 -26.35 61.54
CA PHE A 16 -8.38 -27.24 60.52
C PHE A 16 -8.21 -26.53 59.18
N ALA A 17 -9.17 -25.71 58.75
CA ALA A 17 -9.08 -24.95 57.51
C ALA A 17 -7.92 -23.92 57.56
N ASN A 18 -7.75 -23.20 58.65
CA ASN A 18 -6.66 -22.27 58.82
C ASN A 18 -5.28 -22.96 58.90
N GLY A 19 -5.18 -24.13 59.54
CA GLY A 19 -3.96 -24.93 59.59
C GLY A 19 -3.56 -25.52 58.23
N VAL A 20 -4.51 -25.93 57.44
CA VAL A 20 -4.27 -26.41 56.07
C VAL A 20 -3.83 -25.25 55.14
N SER A 21 -4.41 -24.09 55.28
CA SER A 21 -4.04 -22.91 54.49
C SER A 21 -2.61 -22.39 54.80
N MET A 22 -2.18 -22.44 56.04
CA MET A 22 -0.79 -22.08 56.41
C MET A 22 0.23 -23.08 55.82
N LYS A 23 -0.08 -24.36 55.84
CA LYS A 23 0.80 -25.39 55.26
C LYS A 23 0.83 -25.37 53.74
N THR A 24 -0.27 -25.03 53.06
CA THR A 24 -0.31 -24.87 51.62
C THR A 24 0.55 -23.68 51.19
N ALA A 25 0.50 -22.56 51.89
CA ALA A 25 1.33 -21.38 51.63
C ALA A 25 2.83 -21.67 51.83
N GLU A 26 3.20 -22.48 52.83
CA GLU A 26 4.60 -22.89 53.05
C GLU A 26 5.13 -23.79 51.94
N VAL A 27 4.33 -24.76 51.46
CA VAL A 27 4.70 -25.64 50.36
C VAL A 27 4.82 -24.85 49.06
N GLU A 28 3.93 -23.90 48.83
CA GLU A 28 3.96 -23.04 47.63
C GLU A 28 5.22 -22.15 47.61
N ALA A 29 5.57 -21.54 48.74
CA ALA A 29 6.79 -20.76 48.87
C ALA A 29 8.05 -21.58 48.55
N LYS A 30 8.13 -22.84 49.03
CA LYS A 30 9.24 -23.74 48.70
C LYS A 30 9.29 -24.14 47.22
N LEU A 31 8.12 -24.29 46.56
CA LEU A 31 8.03 -24.56 45.11
C LEU A 31 8.47 -23.34 44.29
N ASP A 32 8.10 -22.15 44.71
CA ASP A 32 8.50 -20.90 44.04
C ASP A 32 10.02 -20.63 44.18
N GLU A 33 10.63 -21.04 45.33
CA GLU A 33 12.08 -21.00 45.51
C GLU A 33 12.84 -22.11 44.77
N GLY A 34 12.13 -23.04 44.11
CA GLY A 34 12.73 -24.17 43.39
C GLY A 34 13.17 -25.33 44.27
N ASN A 35 12.83 -25.36 45.55
CA ASN A 35 13.19 -26.38 46.56
C ASN A 35 12.25 -27.59 46.47
N ILE A 36 12.30 -28.32 45.36
CA ILE A 36 11.36 -29.41 45.01
C ILE A 36 11.37 -30.55 46.05
N GLN A 37 12.53 -30.90 46.62
CA GLN A 37 12.66 -32.01 47.60
C GLN A 37 12.03 -31.65 48.93
N GLU A 38 12.21 -30.44 49.43
CA GLU A 38 11.61 -29.97 50.68
C GLU A 38 10.09 -29.74 50.54
N ALA A 39 9.64 -29.26 49.38
CA ALA A 39 8.22 -29.13 49.07
C ALA A 39 7.53 -30.51 49.08
N GLU A 40 8.16 -31.54 48.49
CA GLU A 40 7.64 -32.90 48.48
C GLU A 40 7.53 -33.50 49.88
N SER A 41 8.57 -33.35 50.73
CA SER A 41 8.52 -33.85 52.10
C SER A 41 7.41 -33.18 52.92
N SER A 42 7.27 -31.86 52.80
CA SER A 42 6.20 -31.10 53.45
C SER A 42 4.80 -31.50 52.96
N LEU A 43 4.65 -31.85 51.68
CA LEU A 43 3.40 -32.32 51.08
C LEU A 43 3.01 -33.70 51.58
N ARG A 44 3.99 -34.61 51.76
CA ARG A 44 3.76 -35.96 52.28
C ARG A 44 3.39 -35.99 53.75
N GLU A 45 3.93 -35.09 54.54
CA GLU A 45 3.74 -35.06 56.00
C GLU A 45 2.45 -34.37 56.45
N GLY A 46 1.84 -33.54 55.65
CA GLY A 46 0.86 -32.61 56.19
C GLY A 46 -0.49 -32.42 55.49
N LEU A 47 -0.67 -32.90 54.28
CA LEU A 47 -1.86 -32.55 53.50
C LEU A 47 -2.66 -33.81 53.07
N SER A 48 -3.97 -33.78 53.31
CA SER A 48 -4.90 -34.77 52.78
C SER A 48 -5.14 -34.51 51.27
N LEU A 49 -4.87 -35.48 50.41
CA LEU A 49 -5.08 -35.43 48.96
C LEU A 49 -6.56 -35.25 48.54
N ASN A 50 -7.47 -35.15 49.52
CA ASN A 50 -8.90 -34.89 49.26
C ASN A 50 -9.21 -33.39 49.03
N PHE A 51 -8.27 -32.51 49.22
CA PHE A 51 -8.41 -31.08 48.99
C PHE A 51 -7.87 -30.70 47.62
N GLU A 52 -8.60 -29.87 46.89
CA GLU A 52 -8.22 -29.41 45.54
C GLU A 52 -6.91 -28.60 45.55
N GLU A 53 -6.67 -27.82 46.61
CA GLU A 53 -5.41 -27.09 46.81
C GLU A 53 -4.21 -28.03 46.93
N ALA A 54 -4.34 -29.16 47.65
CA ALA A 54 -3.26 -30.15 47.79
C ALA A 54 -2.96 -30.82 46.43
N ARG A 55 -4.00 -31.12 45.64
CA ARG A 55 -3.83 -31.63 44.25
C ARG A 55 -3.18 -30.61 43.37
N ALA A 56 -3.54 -29.31 43.47
CA ALA A 56 -2.94 -28.23 42.71
C ALA A 56 -1.43 -28.15 42.95
N LEU A 57 -1.00 -28.20 44.22
CA LEU A 57 0.42 -28.18 44.60
C LEU A 57 1.18 -29.42 44.16
N LEU A 58 0.57 -30.61 44.28
CA LEU A 58 1.18 -31.85 43.80
C LEU A 58 1.35 -31.85 42.29
N GLY A 59 0.35 -31.39 41.55
CA GLY A 59 0.44 -31.27 40.12
C GLY A 59 1.49 -30.24 39.66
N LYS A 60 1.62 -29.10 40.38
CA LYS A 60 2.68 -28.10 40.15
C LYS A 60 4.07 -28.71 40.39
N LEU A 61 4.24 -29.49 41.44
CA LEU A 61 5.47 -30.20 41.75
C LEU A 61 5.87 -31.19 40.66
N GLU A 62 4.93 -32.02 40.19
CA GLU A 62 5.17 -32.96 39.07
C GLU A 62 5.50 -32.24 37.77
N TYR A 63 4.84 -31.11 37.49
CA TYR A 63 5.11 -30.28 36.32
C TYR A 63 6.52 -29.68 36.35
N GLN A 64 6.98 -29.17 37.51
CA GLN A 64 8.33 -28.65 37.71
C GLN A 64 9.42 -29.74 37.60
N ARG A 65 9.10 -30.98 37.95
CA ARG A 65 9.98 -32.14 37.71
C ARG A 65 10.09 -32.56 36.28
N GLY A 66 9.27 -31.97 35.39
CA GLY A 66 9.20 -32.35 33.99
C GLY A 66 8.32 -33.58 33.71
N ASN A 67 7.66 -34.13 34.69
CA ASN A 67 6.70 -35.26 34.55
C ASN A 67 5.33 -34.74 34.12
N VAL A 68 5.22 -34.39 32.84
CA VAL A 68 4.00 -33.73 32.27
C VAL A 68 2.79 -34.66 32.36
N GLU A 69 2.95 -35.98 32.11
CA GLU A 69 1.84 -36.92 32.16
C GLU A 69 1.37 -37.17 33.62
N GLY A 70 2.33 -37.24 34.56
CA GLY A 70 2.01 -37.33 35.99
C GLY A 70 1.25 -36.11 36.48
N ALA A 71 1.71 -34.92 36.12
CA ALA A 71 1.04 -33.66 36.43
C ALA A 71 -0.40 -33.63 35.88
N LEU A 72 -0.59 -34.05 34.62
CA LEU A 72 -1.91 -34.09 34.00
C LEU A 72 -2.91 -34.98 34.74
N ARG A 73 -2.49 -36.20 35.13
CA ARG A 73 -3.34 -37.13 35.91
C ARG A 73 -3.78 -36.54 37.26
N VAL A 74 -2.90 -35.77 37.89
CA VAL A 74 -3.23 -35.10 39.16
C VAL A 74 -4.21 -33.95 38.90
N PHE A 75 -4.00 -33.17 37.85
CA PHE A 75 -4.86 -32.03 37.50
C PHE A 75 -6.26 -32.49 37.03
N GLU A 76 -6.40 -33.64 36.36
CA GLU A 76 -7.70 -34.19 35.96
C GLU A 76 -8.62 -34.46 37.18
N GLY A 77 -8.08 -34.66 38.36
CA GLY A 77 -8.84 -34.81 39.61
C GLY A 77 -9.37 -33.53 40.23
N ILE A 78 -9.09 -32.34 39.65
CA ILE A 78 -9.53 -31.04 40.17
C ILE A 78 -10.88 -30.65 39.51
N ASP A 79 -11.93 -30.46 40.33
CA ASP A 79 -13.22 -29.95 39.87
C ASP A 79 -13.29 -28.43 40.04
N LEU A 80 -13.13 -27.72 38.91
CA LEU A 80 -13.20 -26.26 38.83
C LEU A 80 -14.57 -25.72 39.25
N GLN A 81 -15.66 -26.38 38.87
CA GLN A 81 -17.01 -25.92 39.19
C GLN A 81 -17.29 -26.01 40.72
N ALA A 82 -16.91 -27.07 41.33
CA ALA A 82 -17.00 -27.23 42.79
C ALA A 82 -16.12 -26.19 43.54
N ALA A 83 -14.92 -25.91 43.02
CA ALA A 83 -14.03 -24.88 43.59
C ALA A 83 -14.66 -23.48 43.47
N ILE A 84 -15.20 -23.09 42.29
CA ILE A 84 -15.86 -21.80 42.08
C ILE A 84 -17.07 -21.65 43.00
N GLN A 85 -17.93 -22.68 43.14
CA GLN A 85 -19.13 -22.61 43.99
C GLN A 85 -18.76 -22.41 45.46
N ARG A 86 -17.62 -22.95 45.93
CA ARG A 86 -17.14 -22.72 47.30
C ARG A 86 -16.57 -21.32 47.51
N LEU A 87 -16.02 -20.71 46.48
CA LEU A 87 -15.33 -19.40 46.55
C LEU A 87 -16.32 -18.21 46.34
N GLN A 88 -17.37 -18.37 45.58
CA GLN A 88 -18.37 -17.33 45.31
C GLN A 88 -19.06 -16.75 46.57
N PRO A 89 -19.52 -17.52 47.58
CA PRO A 89 -20.22 -16.95 48.72
C PRO A 89 -19.32 -16.08 49.58
N SER A 90 -18.03 -16.44 49.74
CA SER A 90 -17.08 -15.70 50.59
C SER A 90 -16.65 -14.36 49.96
N ILE A 91 -16.80 -14.19 48.67
CA ILE A 91 -16.51 -12.95 47.94
C ILE A 91 -17.74 -12.03 47.86
N ALA A 92 -18.96 -12.60 47.76
CA ALA A 92 -20.22 -11.84 47.68
C ALA A 92 -20.66 -11.17 48.98
N GLU A 93 -20.27 -11.70 50.15
CA GLU A 93 -20.64 -11.14 51.45
C GLU A 93 -20.02 -9.76 51.75
N LYS A 94 -19.03 -9.28 50.97
CA LYS A 94 -18.40 -7.96 51.14
C LYS A 94 -19.30 -6.76 50.83
N VAL A 95 -20.40 -6.94 50.14
CA VAL A 95 -21.27 -5.81 49.73
C VAL A 95 -22.15 -5.28 50.85
N HIS A 96 -22.36 -6.06 51.94
CA HIS A 96 -23.32 -5.72 53.00
C HIS A 96 -22.81 -5.54 54.44
N SER A 97 -21.51 -5.72 54.73
CA SER A 97 -21.01 -5.64 56.11
C SER A 97 -20.05 -4.47 56.37
N ARG A 98 -20.58 -3.40 56.97
CA ARG A 98 -19.82 -2.20 57.37
C ARG A 98 -19.45 -2.19 58.86
N LYS A 99 -19.16 -3.31 59.53
CA LYS A 99 -18.60 -3.30 60.92
C LYS A 99 -17.91 -4.63 61.26
N GLY A 100 -16.57 -4.62 61.44
CA GLY A 100 -15.80 -5.76 61.99
C GLY A 100 -14.47 -5.99 61.27
N ARG A 101 -13.48 -5.16 61.54
CA ARG A 101 -12.26 -4.97 60.71
C ARG A 101 -11.12 -6.01 60.77
N SER A 102 -11.08 -6.97 61.69
CA SER A 102 -9.87 -7.80 61.78
C SER A 102 -10.04 -9.30 61.48
N ARG A 103 -11.22 -9.88 61.63
CA ARG A 103 -11.43 -11.33 61.44
C ARG A 103 -11.88 -11.67 59.99
N THR A 104 -12.53 -10.75 59.30
CA THR A 104 -13.00 -10.89 57.90
C THR A 104 -11.85 -10.74 56.90
N GLU A 105 -10.80 -9.96 57.16
CA GLU A 105 -9.64 -9.77 56.27
C GLU A 105 -8.84 -11.05 56.12
N SER A 106 -8.65 -11.81 57.21
CA SER A 106 -7.92 -13.09 57.20
C SER A 106 -8.63 -14.19 56.41
N MET A 107 -9.95 -14.32 56.53
CA MET A 107 -10.73 -15.34 55.78
C MET A 107 -10.80 -14.99 54.27
N HIS A 108 -10.78 -13.73 53.90
CA HIS A 108 -10.76 -13.31 52.50
C HIS A 108 -9.41 -13.58 51.83
N ALA A 109 -8.32 -13.34 52.51
CA ALA A 109 -6.98 -13.65 52.00
C ALA A 109 -6.82 -15.18 51.75
N VAL A 110 -7.32 -16.00 52.65
CA VAL A 110 -7.31 -17.46 52.50
C VAL A 110 -8.15 -17.95 51.32
N SER A 111 -9.33 -17.37 51.09
CA SER A 111 -10.20 -17.71 49.98
C SER A 111 -9.64 -17.27 48.62
N GLN A 112 -8.96 -16.11 48.57
CA GLN A 112 -8.29 -15.63 47.37
C GLN A 112 -7.06 -16.46 47.03
N HIS A 113 -6.29 -16.85 48.01
CA HIS A 113 -5.11 -17.70 47.82
C HIS A 113 -5.51 -19.10 47.29
N ALA A 114 -6.53 -19.73 47.85
CA ALA A 114 -7.05 -21.00 47.34
C ALA A 114 -7.55 -20.87 45.88
N ALA A 115 -8.23 -19.77 45.52
CA ALA A 115 -8.64 -19.50 44.15
C ALA A 115 -7.45 -19.36 43.19
N SER A 116 -6.39 -18.63 43.64
CA SER A 116 -5.16 -18.47 42.90
C SER A 116 -4.49 -19.81 42.57
N LEU A 117 -4.34 -20.68 43.60
CA LEU A 117 -3.74 -22.00 43.41
C LEU A 117 -4.52 -22.91 42.45
N VAL A 118 -5.85 -22.94 42.54
CA VAL A 118 -6.70 -23.77 41.66
C VAL A 118 -6.64 -23.25 40.24
N LEU A 119 -6.70 -21.93 39.99
CA LEU A 119 -6.62 -21.33 38.70
C LEU A 119 -5.24 -21.54 38.04
N GLU A 120 -4.17 -21.41 38.83
CA GLU A 120 -2.80 -21.72 38.38
C GLU A 120 -2.68 -23.21 37.99
N ALA A 121 -3.28 -24.12 38.74
CA ALA A 121 -3.25 -25.55 38.43
C ALA A 121 -3.92 -25.87 37.10
N ILE A 122 -5.09 -25.26 36.81
CA ILE A 122 -5.76 -25.45 35.54
C ILE A 122 -4.99 -24.79 34.37
N TYR A 123 -4.36 -23.65 34.61
CA TYR A 123 -3.46 -23.05 33.63
C TYR A 123 -2.25 -23.99 33.35
N LEU A 124 -1.64 -24.59 34.38
CA LEU A 124 -0.57 -25.58 34.21
C LEU A 124 -1.08 -26.87 33.51
N LYS A 125 -2.33 -27.27 33.74
CA LYS A 125 -3.00 -28.33 32.99
C LYS A 125 -3.05 -28.01 31.51
N ALA A 126 -3.49 -26.79 31.14
CA ALA A 126 -3.50 -26.34 29.77
C ALA A 126 -2.09 -26.36 29.13
N LYS A 127 -1.08 -25.89 29.85
CA LYS A 127 0.33 -25.98 29.40
C LYS A 127 0.81 -27.43 29.24
N SER A 128 0.41 -28.34 30.14
CA SER A 128 0.74 -29.75 30.04
C SER A 128 0.12 -30.38 28.78
N LEU A 129 -1.15 -30.10 28.51
CA LEU A 129 -1.84 -30.52 27.30
C LEU A 129 -1.19 -29.96 26.03
N GLN A 130 -0.75 -28.70 26.07
CA GLN A 130 0.00 -28.08 24.94
C GLN A 130 1.30 -28.84 24.66
N LYS A 131 2.08 -29.18 25.69
CA LYS A 131 3.32 -29.97 25.53
C LYS A 131 3.09 -31.36 24.98
N LEU A 132 1.92 -31.96 25.25
CA LEU A 132 1.51 -33.28 24.73
C LEU A 132 0.86 -33.19 23.34
N GLY A 133 0.73 -32.00 22.74
CA GLY A 133 0.13 -31.80 21.43
C GLY A 133 -1.41 -31.80 21.40
N ARG A 134 -2.09 -31.91 22.56
CA ARG A 134 -3.56 -31.89 22.70
C ARG A 134 -4.06 -30.43 22.73
N LEU A 135 -3.91 -29.71 21.59
CA LEU A 135 -4.03 -28.25 21.53
C LEU A 135 -5.47 -27.74 21.76
N SER A 136 -6.49 -28.40 21.19
CA SER A 136 -7.88 -27.98 21.36
C SER A 136 -8.34 -28.13 22.82
N GLU A 137 -7.95 -29.21 23.48
CA GLU A 137 -8.25 -29.42 24.88
C GLU A 137 -7.51 -28.43 25.77
N ALA A 138 -6.23 -28.14 25.48
CA ALA A 138 -5.47 -27.10 26.15
C ALA A 138 -6.16 -25.73 26.05
N ALA A 139 -6.68 -25.39 24.87
CA ALA A 139 -7.41 -24.15 24.66
C ALA A 139 -8.73 -24.09 25.43
N HIS A 140 -9.48 -25.19 25.50
CA HIS A 140 -10.69 -25.28 26.33
C HIS A 140 -10.41 -25.13 27.81
N GLU A 141 -9.37 -25.75 28.33
CA GLU A 141 -8.96 -25.60 29.72
C GLU A 141 -8.50 -24.16 30.03
N CYS A 142 -7.69 -23.56 29.15
CA CYS A 142 -7.28 -22.16 29.28
C CYS A 142 -8.47 -21.19 29.23
N LYS A 143 -9.46 -21.44 28.37
CA LYS A 143 -10.72 -20.69 28.31
C LYS A 143 -11.49 -20.80 29.61
N SER A 144 -11.56 -22.01 30.22
CA SER A 144 -12.26 -22.24 31.49
C SER A 144 -11.67 -21.43 32.63
N VAL A 145 -10.36 -21.18 32.64
CA VAL A 145 -9.72 -20.29 33.63
C VAL A 145 -10.26 -18.89 33.51
N LEU A 146 -10.32 -18.33 32.30
CA LEU A 146 -10.79 -16.97 32.06
C LEU A 146 -12.31 -16.84 32.35
N ASP A 147 -13.10 -17.83 31.98
CA ASP A 147 -14.53 -17.88 32.29
C ASP A 147 -14.78 -17.95 33.81
N ALA A 148 -13.93 -18.64 34.53
CA ALA A 148 -13.95 -18.69 36.02
C ALA A 148 -13.64 -17.34 36.63
N VAL A 149 -12.60 -16.67 36.14
CA VAL A 149 -12.20 -15.34 36.62
C VAL A 149 -13.31 -14.31 36.39
N GLU A 150 -13.94 -14.31 35.21
CA GLU A 150 -15.09 -13.41 34.91
C GLU A 150 -16.29 -13.68 35.82
N ARG A 151 -16.56 -14.94 36.18
CA ARG A 151 -17.63 -15.29 37.12
C ARG A 151 -17.34 -14.85 38.52
N ILE A 152 -16.08 -14.95 38.97
CA ILE A 152 -15.63 -14.59 40.32
C ILE A 152 -15.57 -13.07 40.46
N PHE A 153 -15.08 -12.36 39.46
CA PHE A 153 -14.86 -10.91 39.43
C PHE A 153 -15.81 -10.19 38.42
N TYR A 154 -17.11 -10.30 38.63
CA TYR A 154 -18.15 -9.77 37.72
C TYR A 154 -18.02 -8.25 37.40
N GLN A 155 -17.37 -7.45 38.25
CA GLN A 155 -17.16 -6.02 38.06
C GLN A 155 -15.73 -5.65 37.63
N GLY A 156 -14.94 -6.59 37.15
CA GLY A 156 -13.50 -6.43 36.86
C GLY A 156 -12.61 -6.73 38.08
N ILE A 157 -11.35 -7.00 37.83
CA ILE A 157 -10.36 -7.31 38.86
C ILE A 157 -9.99 -5.99 39.55
N PRO A 158 -10.21 -5.85 40.88
CA PRO A 158 -9.91 -4.60 41.58
C PRO A 158 -8.40 -4.41 41.76
N ASP A 159 -7.88 -3.24 41.38
CA ASP A 159 -6.43 -2.89 41.40
C ASP A 159 -5.72 -3.03 42.72
N ALA A 160 -6.43 -2.96 43.85
CA ALA A 160 -5.83 -2.76 45.16
C ALA A 160 -5.81 -4.01 46.09
N GLN A 161 -6.37 -5.15 45.69
CA GLN A 161 -6.59 -6.29 46.57
C GLN A 161 -6.35 -7.68 45.95
N VAL A 162 -5.83 -7.77 44.73
CA VAL A 162 -5.58 -9.06 44.07
C VAL A 162 -4.17 -9.50 44.35
N GLU A 163 -4.04 -10.78 44.73
CA GLU A 163 -2.75 -11.43 44.88
C GLU A 163 -1.97 -11.35 43.56
N SER A 164 -0.71 -10.90 43.62
CA SER A 164 0.14 -10.70 42.43
C SER A 164 0.23 -11.95 41.54
N LYS A 165 0.20 -13.14 42.15
CA LYS A 165 0.21 -14.41 41.41
C LYS A 165 -1.06 -14.69 40.60
N LEU A 166 -2.23 -14.33 41.14
CA LEU A 166 -3.48 -14.47 40.38
C LEU A 166 -3.47 -13.59 39.16
N GLN A 167 -3.03 -12.34 39.30
CA GLN A 167 -2.90 -11.40 38.19
C GLN A 167 -1.92 -11.92 37.13
N GLU A 168 -0.79 -12.47 37.53
CA GLU A 168 0.20 -13.08 36.65
C GLU A 168 -0.38 -14.28 35.91
N THR A 169 -1.07 -15.20 36.59
CA THR A 169 -1.74 -16.35 35.97
C THR A 169 -2.79 -15.93 34.97
N VAL A 170 -3.61 -14.91 35.27
CA VAL A 170 -4.62 -14.37 34.36
C VAL A 170 -3.94 -13.75 33.15
N SER A 171 -2.92 -12.94 33.33
CA SER A 171 -2.17 -12.33 32.22
C SER A 171 -1.56 -13.38 31.31
N GLN A 172 -0.96 -14.41 31.86
CA GLN A 172 -0.39 -15.54 31.12
C GLN A 172 -1.48 -16.36 30.39
N ALA A 173 -2.64 -16.57 30.99
CA ALA A 173 -3.75 -17.30 30.37
C ALA A 173 -4.39 -16.48 29.21
N VAL A 174 -4.53 -15.16 29.37
CA VAL A 174 -5.04 -14.26 28.32
C VAL A 174 -4.11 -14.22 27.12
N GLU A 175 -2.80 -14.23 27.34
CA GLU A 175 -1.79 -14.25 26.27
C GLU A 175 -1.71 -15.62 25.57
N LEU A 176 -1.85 -16.71 26.33
CA LEU A 176 -1.71 -18.08 25.82
C LEU A 176 -2.92 -18.55 25.02
N LEU A 177 -4.13 -18.19 25.41
CA LEU A 177 -5.38 -18.74 24.82
C LEU A 177 -5.47 -18.51 23.29
N PRO A 178 -5.22 -17.30 22.74
CA PRO A 178 -5.26 -17.09 21.29
C PRO A 178 -4.22 -17.94 20.55
N GLU A 179 -3.02 -18.10 21.13
CA GLU A 179 -1.96 -18.90 20.51
C GLU A 179 -2.30 -20.40 20.50
N LEU A 180 -2.97 -20.91 21.52
CA LEU A 180 -3.46 -22.31 21.54
C LEU A 180 -4.49 -22.55 20.45
N TRP A 181 -5.47 -21.65 20.27
CA TRP A 181 -6.45 -21.75 19.21
C TRP A 181 -5.83 -21.65 17.82
N LYS A 182 -4.84 -20.79 17.66
CA LYS A 182 -4.08 -20.65 16.42
C LYS A 182 -3.32 -21.95 16.09
N GLN A 183 -2.62 -22.53 17.07
CA GLN A 183 -1.91 -23.81 16.91
C GLN A 183 -2.86 -24.99 16.65
N ALA A 184 -4.08 -24.95 17.20
CA ALA A 184 -5.13 -25.93 16.97
C ALA A 184 -5.81 -25.78 15.58
N GLY A 185 -5.50 -24.73 14.80
CA GLY A 185 -6.13 -24.43 13.51
C GLY A 185 -7.55 -23.85 13.61
N CYS A 186 -7.99 -23.51 14.83
CA CYS A 186 -9.32 -22.91 15.08
C CYS A 186 -9.23 -21.38 15.04
N TYR A 187 -9.06 -20.83 13.83
CA TYR A 187 -8.72 -19.40 13.63
C TYR A 187 -9.82 -18.43 14.08
N HIS A 188 -11.09 -18.78 13.91
CA HIS A 188 -12.22 -17.93 14.36
C HIS A 188 -12.27 -17.82 15.89
N GLU A 189 -11.97 -18.92 16.60
CA GLU A 189 -11.87 -18.92 18.06
C GLU A 189 -10.64 -18.11 18.53
N ALA A 190 -9.53 -18.16 17.77
CA ALA A 190 -8.36 -17.35 18.05
C ALA A 190 -8.67 -15.83 17.94
N ILE A 191 -9.40 -15.40 16.89
CA ILE A 191 -9.84 -14.02 16.72
C ILE A 191 -10.74 -13.58 17.88
N SER A 192 -11.71 -14.43 18.23
CA SER A 192 -12.61 -14.16 19.36
C SER A 192 -11.86 -14.05 20.69
N ALA A 193 -10.83 -14.89 20.91
CA ALA A 193 -9.98 -14.85 22.09
C ALA A 193 -9.11 -13.57 22.12
N TYR A 194 -8.53 -13.15 21.00
CA TYR A 194 -7.79 -11.87 20.91
C TYR A 194 -8.69 -10.68 21.22
N ARG A 195 -9.88 -10.62 20.61
CA ARG A 195 -10.85 -9.53 20.87
C ARG A 195 -11.27 -9.51 22.32
N ARG A 196 -11.57 -10.69 22.91
CA ARG A 196 -11.88 -10.82 24.35
C ARG A 196 -10.73 -10.32 25.21
N ALA A 197 -9.48 -10.66 24.87
CA ALA A 197 -8.29 -10.22 25.59
C ALA A 197 -8.15 -8.70 25.66
N LEU A 198 -8.52 -8.01 24.58
CA LEU A 198 -8.38 -6.54 24.46
C LEU A 198 -9.58 -5.75 24.98
N LEU A 199 -10.78 -6.34 24.97
CA LEU A 199 -12.03 -5.65 25.32
C LEU A 199 -12.46 -5.85 26.76
N SER A 200 -12.11 -7.00 27.39
CA SER A 200 -12.44 -7.27 28.78
C SER A 200 -11.46 -6.58 29.74
N GLN A 201 -11.94 -6.25 30.94
CA GLN A 201 -11.16 -5.53 31.97
C GLN A 201 -10.27 -6.50 32.77
N TRP A 202 -9.18 -6.99 32.16
CA TRP A 202 -8.25 -7.92 32.79
C TRP A 202 -7.19 -7.27 33.67
N ASN A 203 -7.10 -5.95 33.69
CA ASN A 203 -6.06 -5.18 34.37
C ASN A 203 -4.62 -5.62 33.98
N LEU A 204 -4.43 -5.81 32.65
CA LEU A 204 -3.15 -6.24 32.10
C LEU A 204 -2.10 -5.11 32.15
N ASP A 205 -0.84 -5.46 32.32
CA ASP A 205 0.25 -4.51 32.20
C ASP A 205 0.43 -4.05 30.73
N ASN A 206 1.11 -2.92 30.54
CA ASN A 206 1.29 -2.36 29.20
C ASN A 206 2.07 -3.27 28.26
N ASP A 207 3.03 -4.05 28.78
CA ASP A 207 3.87 -4.92 27.97
C ASP A 207 3.08 -6.15 27.48
N CYS A 208 2.26 -6.75 28.35
CA CYS A 208 1.35 -7.83 27.98
C CYS A 208 0.33 -7.34 26.92
N CYS A 209 -0.32 -6.21 27.15
CA CYS A 209 -1.22 -5.60 26.16
C CYS A 209 -0.53 -5.36 24.81
N THR A 210 0.72 -4.94 24.83
CA THR A 210 1.50 -4.66 23.60
C THR A 210 1.79 -5.95 22.85
N ARG A 211 2.18 -7.03 23.55
CA ARG A 211 2.40 -8.36 22.92
C ARG A 211 1.12 -8.90 22.30
N ILE A 212 -0.01 -8.81 23.01
CA ILE A 212 -1.32 -9.27 22.53
C ILE A 212 -1.76 -8.45 21.31
N GLN A 213 -1.66 -7.10 21.36
CA GLN A 213 -2.01 -6.23 20.23
C GLN A 213 -1.16 -6.51 19.01
N LYS A 214 0.16 -6.68 19.18
CA LYS A 214 1.07 -7.04 18.11
C LYS A 214 0.75 -8.43 17.54
N GLY A 215 0.60 -9.43 18.38
CA GLY A 215 0.26 -10.81 17.96
C GLY A 215 -1.05 -10.85 17.17
N PHE A 216 -2.07 -10.10 17.62
CA PHE A 216 -3.35 -10.03 16.93
C PHE A 216 -3.24 -9.31 15.59
N ALA A 217 -2.55 -8.18 15.51
CA ALA A 217 -2.33 -7.48 14.25
C ALA A 217 -1.61 -8.35 13.22
N LEU A 218 -0.55 -9.08 13.63
CA LEU A 218 0.17 -10.02 12.77
C LEU A 218 -0.73 -11.17 12.30
N PHE A 219 -1.56 -11.69 13.20
CA PHE A 219 -2.49 -12.77 12.85
C PHE A 219 -3.54 -12.31 11.84
N LEU A 220 -4.09 -11.09 11.97
CA LEU A 220 -5.02 -10.51 11.01
C LEU A 220 -4.38 -10.26 9.64
N LEU A 221 -3.11 -9.87 9.59
CA LEU A 221 -2.40 -9.59 8.34
C LEU A 221 -1.99 -10.85 7.59
N TYR A 222 -1.55 -11.90 8.32
CA TYR A 222 -0.90 -13.06 7.71
C TYR A 222 -1.61 -14.39 7.95
N GLY A 223 -2.68 -14.41 8.74
CA GLY A 223 -3.39 -15.65 9.10
C GLY A 223 -4.26 -16.27 8.01
N GLY A 224 -4.51 -15.55 6.91
CA GLY A 224 -5.25 -16.06 5.75
C GLY A 224 -6.74 -16.31 5.97
N VAL A 225 -7.32 -15.81 7.06
CA VAL A 225 -8.75 -15.99 7.43
C VAL A 225 -9.42 -14.62 7.52
N GLU A 226 -10.54 -14.46 6.85
CA GLU A 226 -11.35 -13.25 6.99
C GLU A 226 -12.12 -13.28 8.33
N ALA A 227 -11.87 -12.28 9.15
CA ALA A 227 -12.64 -12.05 10.37
C ALA A 227 -13.88 -11.21 10.04
N GLY A 228 -15.04 -11.70 10.41
CA GLY A 228 -16.25 -10.87 10.41
C GLY A 228 -16.08 -9.67 11.38
N PRO A 229 -16.87 -8.60 11.20
CA PRO A 229 -16.84 -7.47 12.12
C PRO A 229 -17.18 -7.92 13.57
N PRO A 230 -16.70 -7.19 14.60
CA PRO A 230 -17.05 -7.47 15.99
C PRO A 230 -18.57 -7.55 16.17
N SER A 231 -19.05 -8.42 17.07
CA SER A 231 -20.47 -8.53 17.34
C SER A 231 -21.08 -7.22 17.84
N LEU A 232 -22.34 -6.95 17.50
CA LEU A 232 -23.06 -5.73 17.90
C LEU A 232 -23.08 -5.53 19.44
N ALA A 233 -23.03 -6.61 20.22
CA ALA A 233 -22.98 -6.54 21.68
C ALA A 233 -21.67 -5.91 22.23
N VAL A 234 -20.62 -5.86 21.42
CA VAL A 234 -19.32 -5.31 21.79
C VAL A 234 -19.11 -3.90 21.22
N GLN A 235 -19.99 -3.47 20.31
CA GLN A 235 -19.93 -2.14 19.69
C GLN A 235 -20.50 -1.11 20.66
N ILE A 236 -19.64 -0.21 21.13
CA ILE A 236 -20.06 0.96 21.91
C ILE A 236 -20.53 2.03 20.92
N ASP A 237 -21.68 2.65 21.17
CA ASP A 237 -22.20 3.76 20.37
C ASP A 237 -21.12 4.83 20.18
N SER A 238 -20.87 5.24 18.92
CA SER A 238 -19.84 6.19 18.48
C SER A 238 -18.40 5.66 18.36
N SER A 239 -18.12 4.38 18.57
CA SER A 239 -16.79 3.81 18.30
C SER A 239 -16.67 3.39 16.83
N TYR A 240 -15.48 3.59 16.25
CA TYR A 240 -15.17 3.08 14.91
C TYR A 240 -15.14 1.55 14.92
N VAL A 241 -15.91 0.94 14.04
CA VAL A 241 -15.95 -0.52 13.87
C VAL A 241 -15.21 -0.90 12.59
N PRO A 242 -14.10 -1.66 12.70
CA PRO A 242 -13.37 -2.11 11.52
C PRO A 242 -14.22 -3.06 10.68
N LYS A 243 -14.20 -2.88 9.36
CA LYS A 243 -15.00 -3.67 8.41
C LYS A 243 -14.30 -4.94 7.96
N ASN A 244 -12.98 -4.94 7.96
CA ASN A 244 -12.14 -6.04 7.51
C ASN A 244 -10.88 -6.19 8.41
N ASN A 245 -10.16 -7.29 8.21
CA ASN A 245 -8.94 -7.61 8.96
C ASN A 245 -7.89 -6.52 8.85
N LEU A 246 -7.73 -5.94 7.67
CA LEU A 246 -6.69 -4.97 7.38
C LEU A 246 -6.93 -3.65 8.15
N GLU A 247 -8.19 -3.19 8.21
CA GLU A 247 -8.56 -2.03 9.02
C GLU A 247 -8.33 -2.26 10.51
N GLU A 248 -8.69 -3.45 11.04
CA GLU A 248 -8.49 -3.82 12.44
C GLU A 248 -6.99 -3.91 12.78
N ALA A 249 -6.19 -4.51 11.89
CA ALA A 249 -4.74 -4.58 12.05
C ALA A 249 -4.07 -3.20 12.04
N ILE A 250 -4.46 -2.33 11.11
CA ILE A 250 -3.96 -0.93 11.06
C ILE A 250 -4.28 -0.19 12.35
N LEU A 251 -5.50 -0.30 12.86
CA LEU A 251 -5.89 0.36 14.12
C LEU A 251 -5.03 -0.13 15.29
N LEU A 252 -4.80 -1.44 15.41
CA LEU A 252 -3.95 -2.02 16.46
C LEU A 252 -2.52 -1.53 16.36
N LEU A 253 -1.94 -1.53 15.15
CA LEU A 253 -0.58 -1.05 14.92
C LEU A 253 -0.44 0.46 15.18
N MET A 254 -1.44 1.27 14.82
CA MET A 254 -1.46 2.70 15.12
C MET A 254 -1.57 2.97 16.64
N ILE A 255 -2.35 2.17 17.37
CA ILE A 255 -2.40 2.25 18.84
C ILE A 255 -1.04 1.94 19.45
N LEU A 256 -0.35 0.91 18.93
CA LEU A 256 1.01 0.56 19.36
C LEU A 256 2.00 1.69 19.08
N MET A 257 1.97 2.24 17.86
CA MET A 257 2.80 3.40 17.50
C MET A 257 2.58 4.58 18.44
N ARG A 258 1.33 4.88 18.76
CA ARG A 258 1.00 5.96 19.71
C ARG A 258 1.53 5.68 21.12
N LYS A 259 1.48 4.42 21.60
CA LYS A 259 2.09 4.03 22.89
C LYS A 259 3.60 4.25 22.87
N PHE A 260 4.29 3.91 21.79
CA PHE A 260 5.73 4.16 21.63
C PHE A 260 6.06 5.66 21.62
N ILE A 261 5.31 6.48 20.86
CA ILE A 261 5.49 7.93 20.83
C ILE A 261 5.31 8.56 22.21
N LEU A 262 4.36 8.06 23.01
CA LEU A 262 4.12 8.51 24.39
C LEU A 262 5.11 7.95 25.42
N GLY A 263 6.11 7.15 24.99
CA GLY A 263 7.10 6.55 25.88
C GLY A 263 6.55 5.51 26.85
N LYS A 264 5.35 4.96 26.61
CA LYS A 264 4.70 3.95 27.47
C LYS A 264 5.25 2.54 27.26
N THR A 265 5.88 2.27 26.11
CA THR A 265 6.43 0.97 25.73
C THR A 265 7.75 1.17 25.00
N GLN A 266 8.58 0.13 24.95
CA GLN A 266 9.84 0.16 24.22
C GLN A 266 9.62 0.18 22.71
N TRP A 267 10.51 0.84 21.96
CA TRP A 267 10.47 0.88 20.52
C TRP A 267 10.71 -0.49 19.89
N ASP A 268 9.82 -0.89 18.98
CA ASP A 268 9.93 -2.12 18.21
C ASP A 268 9.86 -1.81 16.70
N PRO A 269 10.99 -1.92 15.96
CA PRO A 269 11.04 -1.63 14.54
C PRO A 269 10.04 -2.45 13.71
N SER A 270 9.77 -3.70 14.11
CA SER A 270 8.87 -4.58 13.34
C SER A 270 7.43 -4.07 13.27
N VAL A 271 6.97 -3.32 14.28
CA VAL A 271 5.64 -2.70 14.26
C VAL A 271 5.54 -1.69 13.12
N MET A 272 6.61 -0.92 12.90
CA MET A 272 6.67 0.05 11.80
C MET A 272 6.68 -0.64 10.43
N GLU A 273 7.41 -1.75 10.30
CA GLU A 273 7.45 -2.54 9.06
C GLU A 273 6.07 -3.09 8.70
N HIS A 274 5.37 -3.70 9.67
CA HIS A 274 4.02 -4.21 9.45
C HIS A 274 2.99 -3.10 9.19
N LEU A 275 3.11 -1.95 9.86
CA LEU A 275 2.25 -0.79 9.60
C LEU A 275 2.49 -0.23 8.18
N THR A 276 3.75 -0.15 7.77
CA THR A 276 4.12 0.28 6.42
C THR A 276 3.51 -0.65 5.37
N PHE A 277 3.63 -1.95 5.56
CA PHE A 277 3.03 -2.96 4.69
C PHE A 277 1.50 -2.81 4.62
N ALA A 278 0.82 -2.76 5.77
CA ALA A 278 -0.63 -2.66 5.83
C ALA A 278 -1.18 -1.38 5.20
N LEU A 279 -0.56 -0.22 5.46
CA LEU A 279 -0.96 1.07 4.88
C LEU A 279 -0.65 1.16 3.38
N SER A 280 0.43 0.51 2.91
CA SER A 280 0.74 0.45 1.48
C SER A 280 -0.30 -0.39 0.71
N LEU A 281 -0.75 -1.51 1.27
CA LEU A 281 -1.84 -2.31 0.69
C LEU A 281 -3.15 -1.52 0.55
N CYS A 282 -3.43 -0.62 1.50
CA CYS A 282 -4.60 0.27 1.45
C CYS A 282 -4.38 1.54 0.63
N CYS A 283 -3.22 1.73 0.00
CA CYS A 283 -2.82 2.98 -0.65
C CYS A 283 -2.92 4.23 0.26
N GLN A 284 -2.76 4.06 1.58
CA GLN A 284 -2.82 5.12 2.59
C GLN A 284 -1.43 5.69 2.92
N THR A 285 -0.61 5.90 1.90
CA THR A 285 0.75 6.42 2.03
C THR A 285 0.85 7.80 2.72
N PRO A 286 -0.12 8.74 2.55
CA PRO A 286 -0.08 10.00 3.29
C PRO A 286 -0.27 9.83 4.81
N VAL A 287 -1.06 8.84 5.24
CA VAL A 287 -1.25 8.53 6.67
C VAL A 287 0.05 7.96 7.25
N LEU A 288 0.72 7.09 6.49
CA LEU A 288 2.03 6.54 6.89
C LEU A 288 3.09 7.64 7.00
N ALA A 289 3.16 8.56 6.03
CA ALA A 289 4.07 9.70 6.07
C ALA A 289 3.88 10.52 7.35
N LYS A 290 2.63 10.83 7.72
CA LYS A 290 2.30 11.56 8.94
C LYS A 290 2.75 10.82 10.19
N GLN A 291 2.55 9.50 10.29
CA GLN A 291 3.02 8.71 11.42
C GLN A 291 4.55 8.73 11.53
N LEU A 292 5.26 8.63 10.40
CA LEU A 292 6.73 8.74 10.36
C LEU A 292 7.23 10.12 10.79
N GLU A 293 6.51 11.20 10.44
CA GLU A 293 6.86 12.57 10.85
C GLU A 293 6.66 12.80 12.34
N GLU A 294 5.65 12.17 12.97
CA GLU A 294 5.35 12.30 14.40
C GLU A 294 6.35 11.57 15.30
N ILE A 295 7.17 10.64 14.77
CA ILE A 295 8.18 9.92 15.54
C ILE A 295 9.27 10.87 16.04
N MET A 296 9.59 10.79 17.34
CA MET A 296 10.64 11.61 17.94
C MET A 296 12.01 11.36 17.30
N PRO A 297 12.84 12.41 17.13
CA PRO A 297 14.22 12.27 16.67
C PRO A 297 15.01 11.33 17.58
N GLY A 298 15.77 10.39 17.00
CA GLY A 298 16.61 9.45 17.72
C GLY A 298 15.99 8.10 18.03
N VAL A 299 14.66 7.94 17.90
CA VAL A 299 13.96 6.66 18.05
C VAL A 299 14.13 5.80 16.80
N TYR A 300 14.05 6.43 15.63
CA TYR A 300 14.22 5.78 14.34
C TYR A 300 15.44 6.37 13.61
N PRO A 301 16.31 5.55 12.98
CA PRO A 301 17.49 6.04 12.28
C PRO A 301 17.12 7.11 11.25
N ARG A 302 17.84 8.24 11.27
CA ARG A 302 17.49 9.42 10.47
C ARG A 302 17.43 9.14 8.97
N VAL A 303 18.37 8.38 8.44
CA VAL A 303 18.46 8.04 7.02
C VAL A 303 17.31 7.12 6.61
N ASP A 304 17.03 6.08 7.40
CA ASP A 304 15.95 5.13 7.13
C ASP A 304 14.59 5.85 7.18
N ARG A 305 14.43 6.82 8.09
CA ARG A 305 13.25 7.69 8.15
C ARG A 305 13.09 8.52 6.88
N TRP A 306 14.17 9.13 6.37
CA TRP A 306 14.12 9.91 5.13
C TRP A 306 13.78 9.04 3.93
N ASN A 307 14.35 7.84 3.83
CA ASN A 307 14.07 6.89 2.76
C ASN A 307 12.60 6.41 2.80
N SER A 308 12.09 6.06 3.99
CA SER A 308 10.69 5.67 4.16
C SER A 308 9.72 6.81 3.85
N LEU A 309 10.02 8.03 4.28
CA LEU A 309 9.23 9.22 3.93
C LEU A 309 9.27 9.51 2.43
N ALA A 310 10.44 9.36 1.79
CA ALA A 310 10.57 9.55 0.34
C ALA A 310 9.71 8.55 -0.44
N LEU A 311 9.69 7.27 -0.02
CA LEU A 311 8.79 6.26 -0.60
C LEU A 311 7.31 6.63 -0.44
N CYS A 312 6.92 7.09 0.76
CA CYS A 312 5.54 7.53 1.02
C CYS A 312 5.14 8.72 0.16
N TYR A 313 6.00 9.73 0.05
CA TYR A 313 5.73 10.92 -0.74
C TYR A 313 5.74 10.64 -2.25
N SER A 314 6.62 9.77 -2.74
CA SER A 314 6.60 9.32 -4.12
C SER A 314 5.31 8.55 -4.43
N GLY A 315 4.90 7.60 -3.55
CA GLY A 315 3.61 6.92 -3.69
C GLY A 315 2.38 7.82 -3.58
N ALA A 316 2.52 9.02 -3.02
CA ALA A 316 1.48 10.06 -2.97
C ALA A 316 1.57 11.07 -4.13
N GLY A 317 2.46 10.86 -5.13
CA GLY A 317 2.68 11.77 -6.26
C GLY A 317 3.39 13.09 -5.90
N GLN A 318 4.04 13.16 -4.74
CA GLN A 318 4.79 14.33 -4.28
C GLN A 318 6.30 14.15 -4.53
N ASP A 319 6.68 13.90 -5.76
CA ASP A 319 8.02 13.50 -6.17
C ASP A 319 9.10 14.53 -5.85
N LYS A 320 8.79 15.84 -5.92
CA LYS A 320 9.73 16.91 -5.55
C LYS A 320 10.12 16.85 -4.07
N VAL A 321 9.15 16.53 -3.18
CA VAL A 321 9.42 16.38 -1.74
C VAL A 321 10.24 15.11 -1.49
N ALA A 322 9.85 14.01 -2.14
CA ALA A 322 10.56 12.75 -2.07
C ALA A 322 12.02 12.90 -2.52
N LEU A 323 12.27 13.54 -3.65
CA LEU A 323 13.62 13.76 -4.17
C LEU A 323 14.48 14.62 -3.21
N ASN A 324 13.89 15.65 -2.59
CA ASN A 324 14.61 16.47 -1.62
C ASN A 324 15.03 15.68 -0.37
N LEU A 325 14.23 14.71 0.07
CA LEU A 325 14.59 13.80 1.16
C LEU A 325 15.69 12.83 0.74
N LEU A 326 15.62 12.29 -0.48
CA LEU A 326 16.65 11.41 -1.03
C LEU A 326 17.99 12.12 -1.23
N ARG A 327 17.99 13.39 -1.67
CA ARG A 327 19.21 14.21 -1.74
C ARG A 327 19.90 14.33 -0.38
N LYS A 328 19.11 14.46 0.71
CA LYS A 328 19.66 14.47 2.08
C LYS A 328 20.19 13.11 2.49
N SER A 329 19.47 12.04 2.19
CA SER A 329 19.85 10.64 2.50
C SER A 329 21.14 10.25 1.76
N LEU A 330 21.26 10.61 0.47
CA LEU A 330 22.38 10.29 -0.41
C LEU A 330 23.57 11.25 -0.30
N HIS A 331 23.53 12.15 0.70
CA HIS A 331 24.63 13.08 0.94
C HIS A 331 25.91 12.35 1.39
N LYS A 332 27.08 12.87 1.03
CA LYS A 332 28.41 12.27 1.29
C LYS A 332 28.67 11.85 2.74
N HIS A 333 28.04 12.53 3.69
CA HIS A 333 28.21 12.25 5.13
C HIS A 333 27.20 11.27 5.71
N GLU A 334 26.22 10.82 4.93
CA GLU A 334 25.16 9.91 5.33
C GLU A 334 25.38 8.54 4.66
N ARG A 335 24.46 8.10 3.81
CA ARG A 335 24.59 6.83 3.06
C ARG A 335 24.59 7.08 1.55
N PRO A 336 25.72 7.53 0.98
CA PRO A 336 25.78 7.88 -0.45
C PRO A 336 25.58 6.68 -1.38
N ASP A 337 25.83 5.46 -0.91
CA ASP A 337 25.85 4.23 -1.70
C ASP A 337 24.63 3.32 -1.43
N ASP A 338 23.56 3.86 -0.83
CA ASP A 338 22.31 3.13 -0.62
C ASP A 338 21.62 2.89 -1.98
N LEU A 339 21.67 1.62 -2.45
CA LEU A 339 21.17 1.21 -3.76
C LEU A 339 19.67 1.47 -3.92
N THR A 340 18.87 1.25 -2.87
CA THR A 340 17.43 1.45 -2.92
C THR A 340 17.07 2.91 -3.04
N ALA A 341 17.75 3.78 -2.29
CA ALA A 341 17.56 5.23 -2.36
C ALA A 341 18.04 5.81 -3.71
N LEU A 342 19.16 5.31 -4.26
CA LEU A 342 19.66 5.69 -5.57
C LEU A 342 18.69 5.32 -6.69
N LEU A 343 18.14 4.08 -6.67
CA LEU A 343 17.15 3.63 -7.65
C LEU A 343 15.85 4.44 -7.60
N LEU A 344 15.35 4.72 -6.39
CA LEU A 344 14.15 5.54 -6.24
C LEU A 344 14.40 6.98 -6.75
N ALA A 345 15.56 7.57 -6.45
CA ALA A 345 15.93 8.88 -6.95
C ALA A 345 16.05 8.90 -8.49
N ALA A 346 16.67 7.87 -9.08
CA ALA A 346 16.77 7.72 -10.53
C ALA A 346 15.38 7.56 -11.17
N LYS A 347 14.48 6.77 -10.57
CA LYS A 347 13.10 6.60 -11.03
C LYS A 347 12.36 7.94 -11.04
N ILE A 348 12.35 8.68 -9.93
CA ILE A 348 11.68 9.99 -9.86
C ILE A 348 12.24 10.95 -10.91
N CYS A 349 13.58 10.97 -11.08
CA CYS A 349 14.22 11.81 -12.10
C CYS A 349 13.92 11.38 -13.53
N SER A 350 13.60 10.11 -13.79
CA SER A 350 13.22 9.61 -15.12
C SER A 350 11.84 10.09 -15.58
N GLU A 351 11.00 10.57 -14.68
CA GLU A 351 9.68 11.10 -15.00
C GLU A 351 9.72 12.57 -15.44
N ASP A 352 10.64 13.38 -14.88
CA ASP A 352 10.80 14.81 -15.21
C ASP A 352 12.04 15.05 -16.08
N SER A 353 11.81 15.56 -17.28
CA SER A 353 12.88 15.87 -18.25
C SER A 353 13.94 16.86 -17.71
N ASN A 354 13.56 17.79 -16.81
CA ASN A 354 14.49 18.75 -16.22
C ASN A 354 15.43 18.12 -15.18
N LEU A 355 15.01 17.02 -14.57
CA LEU A 355 15.76 16.29 -13.57
C LEU A 355 16.55 15.11 -14.17
N ALA A 356 16.34 14.83 -15.46
CA ALA A 356 16.92 13.66 -16.12
C ALA A 356 18.46 13.59 -16.02
N ALA A 357 19.16 14.72 -16.08
CA ALA A 357 20.62 14.77 -15.93
C ALA A 357 21.08 14.30 -14.53
N GLU A 358 20.34 14.68 -13.48
CA GLU A 358 20.59 14.22 -12.11
C GLU A 358 20.28 12.72 -11.97
N GLY A 359 19.22 12.26 -12.63
CA GLY A 359 18.85 10.84 -12.70
C GLY A 359 19.93 9.96 -13.34
N VAL A 360 20.57 10.44 -14.40
CA VAL A 360 21.71 9.76 -15.04
C VAL A 360 22.85 9.55 -14.03
N GLU A 361 23.16 10.55 -13.19
CA GLU A 361 24.20 10.43 -12.16
C GLU A 361 23.83 9.35 -11.12
N TYR A 362 22.59 9.35 -10.62
CA TYR A 362 22.13 8.34 -9.67
C TYR A 362 22.15 6.93 -10.27
N ALA A 363 21.67 6.77 -11.50
CA ALA A 363 21.68 5.47 -12.18
C ALA A 363 23.11 4.94 -12.40
N ARG A 364 24.06 5.78 -12.82
CA ARG A 364 25.46 5.39 -12.96
C ARG A 364 26.10 4.98 -11.64
N ARG A 365 25.80 5.69 -10.55
CA ARG A 365 26.25 5.31 -9.21
C ARG A 365 25.69 3.96 -8.79
N THR A 366 24.40 3.71 -9.07
CA THR A 366 23.78 2.40 -8.81
C THR A 366 24.48 1.27 -9.56
N ILE A 367 24.75 1.44 -10.86
CA ILE A 367 25.43 0.44 -11.69
C ILE A 367 26.84 0.16 -11.16
N ASN A 368 27.58 1.18 -10.77
CA ASN A 368 28.94 1.03 -10.24
C ASN A 368 28.95 0.31 -8.89
N ASN A 369 28.01 0.64 -8.01
CA ASN A 369 27.92 0.06 -6.66
C ASN A 369 27.32 -1.36 -6.66
N ALA A 370 26.49 -1.70 -7.66
CA ALA A 370 25.90 -3.02 -7.81
C ALA A 370 26.84 -4.06 -8.47
N GLN A 371 28.01 -3.65 -8.97
CA GLN A 371 28.94 -4.57 -9.64
C GLN A 371 29.42 -5.69 -8.71
N GLY A 372 29.10 -6.94 -9.08
CA GLY A 372 29.49 -8.14 -8.33
C GLY A 372 28.67 -8.46 -7.09
N ILE A 373 27.63 -7.68 -6.79
CA ILE A 373 26.74 -7.89 -5.62
C ILE A 373 25.40 -8.47 -6.08
N ASP A 374 24.74 -7.80 -7.04
CA ASP A 374 23.41 -8.19 -7.51
C ASP A 374 23.20 -7.77 -8.97
N GLU A 375 23.14 -8.76 -9.87
CA GLU A 375 22.94 -8.53 -11.31
C GLU A 375 21.54 -7.96 -11.61
N HIS A 376 20.54 -8.30 -10.81
CA HIS A 376 19.19 -7.76 -10.96
C HIS A 376 19.17 -6.25 -10.71
N ILE A 377 19.76 -5.78 -9.59
CA ILE A 377 19.86 -4.35 -9.28
C ILE A 377 20.62 -3.60 -10.36
N LYS A 378 21.69 -4.20 -10.90
CA LYS A 378 22.42 -3.64 -12.03
C LYS A 378 21.53 -3.51 -13.27
N GLY A 379 20.70 -4.52 -13.58
CA GLY A 379 19.73 -4.48 -14.67
C GLY A 379 18.72 -3.35 -14.52
N VAL A 380 18.17 -3.19 -13.31
CA VAL A 380 17.26 -2.06 -13.00
C VAL A 380 17.97 -0.70 -13.11
N GLY A 381 19.22 -0.60 -12.65
CA GLY A 381 20.06 0.58 -12.79
C GLY A 381 20.30 0.97 -14.25
N LEU A 382 20.60 0.01 -15.12
CA LEU A 382 20.76 0.20 -16.57
C LEU A 382 19.45 0.63 -17.23
N ARG A 383 18.29 0.08 -16.81
CA ARG A 383 16.97 0.52 -17.25
C ARG A 383 16.76 1.98 -16.92
N MET A 384 16.96 2.38 -15.64
CA MET A 384 16.79 3.78 -15.21
C MET A 384 17.75 4.72 -15.96
N LEU A 385 18.99 4.27 -16.22
CA LEU A 385 19.94 5.02 -17.02
C LEU A 385 19.41 5.28 -18.44
N GLY A 386 18.90 4.25 -19.11
CA GLY A 386 18.32 4.37 -20.44
C GLY A 386 17.13 5.33 -20.50
N LEU A 387 16.21 5.25 -19.52
CA LEU A 387 15.05 6.15 -19.43
C LEU A 387 15.48 7.61 -19.18
N CYS A 388 16.41 7.85 -18.24
CA CYS A 388 16.92 9.19 -17.95
C CYS A 388 17.65 9.79 -19.16
N LEU A 389 18.50 9.02 -19.86
CA LEU A 389 19.18 9.48 -21.07
C LEU A 389 18.19 9.82 -22.20
N GLY A 390 17.13 9.00 -22.39
CA GLY A 390 16.07 9.29 -23.37
C GLY A 390 15.31 10.58 -23.05
N LYS A 391 15.02 10.86 -21.77
CA LYS A 391 14.40 12.12 -21.37
C LYS A 391 15.37 13.32 -21.52
N GLN A 392 16.65 13.14 -21.18
CA GLN A 392 17.68 14.16 -21.36
C GLN A 392 17.87 14.50 -22.84
N ALA A 393 17.81 13.52 -23.74
CA ALA A 393 17.88 13.73 -25.18
C ALA A 393 16.78 14.65 -25.68
N LYS A 394 15.54 14.52 -25.17
CA LYS A 394 14.39 15.36 -25.56
C LYS A 394 14.59 16.85 -25.19
N VAL A 395 15.37 17.16 -24.17
CA VAL A 395 15.68 18.54 -23.73
C VAL A 395 16.95 19.10 -24.39
N SER A 396 17.78 18.23 -24.96
CA SER A 396 19.04 18.64 -25.58
C SER A 396 18.81 19.58 -26.76
N SER A 397 19.56 20.69 -26.81
CA SER A 397 19.48 21.68 -27.87
C SER A 397 20.33 21.35 -29.11
N SER A 398 21.24 20.39 -29.00
CA SER A 398 22.15 19.95 -30.07
C SER A 398 21.72 18.61 -30.65
N ASP A 399 21.53 18.56 -31.96
CA ASP A 399 21.14 17.31 -32.65
C ASP A 399 22.19 16.20 -32.50
N PHE A 400 23.47 16.57 -32.51
CA PHE A 400 24.57 15.64 -32.29
C PHE A 400 24.53 15.05 -30.87
N GLU A 401 24.32 15.90 -29.87
CA GLU A 401 24.23 15.44 -28.47
C GLU A 401 22.99 14.59 -28.27
N ARG A 402 21.85 14.96 -28.88
CA ARG A 402 20.61 14.17 -28.85
C ARG A 402 20.83 12.77 -29.38
N SER A 403 21.37 12.63 -30.61
CA SER A 403 21.62 11.32 -31.24
C SER A 403 22.59 10.48 -30.42
N ARG A 404 23.59 11.10 -29.78
CA ARG A 404 24.51 10.42 -28.89
C ARG A 404 23.80 9.87 -27.66
N LEU A 405 22.99 10.69 -26.98
CA LEU A 405 22.22 10.30 -25.78
C LEU A 405 21.20 9.21 -26.09
N GLU A 406 20.51 9.31 -27.22
CA GLU A 406 19.57 8.30 -27.70
C GLU A 406 20.25 6.97 -27.99
N SER A 407 21.41 6.99 -28.65
CA SER A 407 22.21 5.79 -28.88
C SER A 407 22.69 5.15 -27.57
N GLU A 408 23.16 5.96 -26.61
CA GLU A 408 23.59 5.48 -25.30
C GLU A 408 22.38 4.92 -24.50
N ALA A 409 21.21 5.55 -24.59
CA ALA A 409 19.98 5.08 -23.97
C ALA A 409 19.56 3.71 -24.46
N LEU A 410 19.50 3.52 -25.79
CA LEU A 410 19.17 2.22 -26.40
C LEU A 410 20.18 1.15 -26.01
N LYS A 411 21.48 1.48 -26.03
CA LYS A 411 22.53 0.54 -25.63
C LYS A 411 22.38 0.10 -24.18
N SER A 412 22.07 1.04 -23.27
CA SER A 412 21.86 0.73 -21.86
C SER A 412 20.65 -0.18 -21.64
N LEU A 413 19.56 0.03 -22.39
CA LEU A 413 18.38 -0.84 -22.34
C LEU A 413 18.64 -2.22 -22.96
N ASP A 414 19.40 -2.30 -24.06
CA ASP A 414 19.81 -3.57 -24.66
C ASP A 414 20.74 -4.37 -23.73
N GLU A 415 21.65 -3.70 -22.99
CA GLU A 415 22.48 -4.34 -21.97
C GLU A 415 21.61 -4.81 -20.78
N ALA A 416 20.60 -4.03 -20.38
CA ALA A 416 19.70 -4.41 -19.30
C ALA A 416 18.90 -5.68 -19.63
N ILE A 417 18.34 -5.79 -20.86
CA ILE A 417 17.58 -6.97 -21.27
C ILE A 417 18.47 -8.21 -21.44
N ALA A 418 19.77 -8.04 -21.70
CA ALA A 418 20.72 -9.14 -21.73
C ALA A 418 20.97 -9.75 -20.34
N LEU A 419 20.79 -8.97 -19.26
CA LEU A 419 20.89 -9.45 -17.88
C LEU A 419 19.57 -10.07 -17.39
N ASP A 420 18.42 -9.50 -17.78
CA ASP A 420 17.09 -9.96 -17.34
C ASP A 420 16.13 -10.02 -18.54
N HIS A 421 16.11 -11.17 -19.22
CA HIS A 421 15.39 -11.39 -20.47
C HIS A 421 13.86 -11.39 -20.31
N ASN A 422 13.36 -11.66 -19.10
CA ASN A 422 11.94 -11.84 -18.83
C ASN A 422 11.31 -10.65 -18.06
N ASN A 423 12.07 -9.59 -17.87
CA ASN A 423 11.56 -8.40 -17.22
C ASN A 423 10.55 -7.68 -18.12
N THR A 424 9.27 -7.79 -17.77
CA THR A 424 8.17 -7.25 -18.56
C THR A 424 8.24 -5.73 -18.71
N ASP A 425 8.61 -5.02 -17.64
CA ASP A 425 8.76 -3.56 -17.69
C ASP A 425 9.85 -3.12 -18.67
N LEU A 426 10.95 -3.83 -18.70
CA LEU A 426 12.08 -3.54 -19.60
C LEU A 426 11.74 -3.84 -21.06
N ILE A 427 11.01 -4.95 -21.32
CA ILE A 427 10.48 -5.28 -22.64
C ILE A 427 9.56 -4.17 -23.15
N PHE A 428 8.71 -3.65 -22.27
CA PHE A 428 7.78 -2.56 -22.58
C PHE A 428 8.52 -1.26 -22.91
N ASP A 429 9.48 -0.84 -22.06
CA ASP A 429 10.26 0.38 -22.25
C ASP A 429 11.06 0.34 -23.56
N LEU A 430 11.68 -0.81 -23.86
CA LEU A 430 12.36 -1.04 -25.15
C LEU A 430 11.39 -0.95 -26.33
N GLY A 431 10.20 -1.54 -26.19
CA GLY A 431 9.15 -1.46 -27.20
C GLY A 431 8.80 0.00 -27.54
N ILE A 432 8.61 0.84 -26.52
CA ILE A 432 8.32 2.27 -26.70
C ILE A 432 9.51 2.99 -27.32
N GLN A 433 10.72 2.82 -26.80
CA GLN A 433 11.90 3.49 -27.34
C GLN A 433 12.16 3.13 -28.81
N ARG A 434 12.04 1.85 -29.18
CA ARG A 434 12.13 1.41 -30.59
C ARG A 434 11.02 2.03 -31.44
N ALA A 435 9.80 2.15 -30.94
CA ALA A 435 8.69 2.79 -31.64
C ALA A 435 8.92 4.32 -31.83
N GLU A 436 9.40 5.02 -30.80
CA GLU A 436 9.77 6.45 -30.91
C GLU A 436 10.85 6.67 -31.98
N HIS A 437 11.82 5.77 -32.10
CA HIS A 437 12.85 5.80 -33.14
C HIS A 437 12.38 5.26 -34.50
N ARG A 438 11.08 5.02 -34.68
CA ARG A 438 10.47 4.50 -35.91
C ARG A 438 11.00 3.14 -36.36
N ASN A 439 11.65 2.37 -35.47
CA ASN A 439 11.96 0.97 -35.74
C ASN A 439 10.73 0.10 -35.39
N LEU A 440 9.71 0.20 -36.24
CA LEU A 440 8.39 -0.37 -35.99
C LEU A 440 8.37 -1.89 -35.95
N ASP A 441 9.25 -2.55 -36.69
CA ASP A 441 9.34 -4.03 -36.71
C ASP A 441 9.89 -4.57 -35.39
N ALA A 442 10.95 -3.97 -34.84
CA ALA A 442 11.45 -4.32 -33.54
C ALA A 442 10.43 -3.97 -32.43
N ALA A 443 9.78 -2.81 -32.51
CA ALA A 443 8.74 -2.40 -31.57
C ALA A 443 7.56 -3.40 -31.57
N LEU A 444 7.18 -3.91 -32.75
CA LEU A 444 6.12 -4.93 -32.88
C LEU A 444 6.50 -6.24 -32.17
N GLN A 445 7.77 -6.67 -32.32
CA GLN A 445 8.26 -7.88 -31.65
C GLN A 445 8.24 -7.73 -30.11
N TYR A 446 8.70 -6.58 -29.60
CA TYR A 446 8.65 -6.31 -28.15
C TYR A 446 7.22 -6.16 -27.62
N ALA A 447 6.31 -5.51 -28.36
CA ALA A 447 4.92 -5.40 -27.97
C ALA A 447 4.23 -6.78 -27.89
N LYS A 448 4.47 -7.66 -28.85
CA LYS A 448 3.95 -9.03 -28.81
C LYS A 448 4.56 -9.82 -27.66
N LYS A 449 5.88 -9.77 -27.50
CA LYS A 449 6.55 -10.44 -26.37
C LYS A 449 6.01 -9.98 -25.02
N PHE A 450 5.76 -8.68 -24.86
CA PHE A 450 5.15 -8.13 -23.65
C PHE A 450 3.75 -8.71 -23.38
N LEU A 451 2.91 -8.81 -24.40
CA LEU A 451 1.57 -9.40 -24.28
C LEU A 451 1.60 -10.89 -23.97
N ASP A 452 2.55 -11.63 -24.58
CA ASP A 452 2.75 -13.06 -24.33
C ASP A 452 3.18 -13.30 -22.86
N GLU A 453 4.18 -12.53 -22.36
CA GLU A 453 4.67 -12.65 -20.98
C GLU A 453 3.64 -12.20 -19.92
N THR A 454 2.78 -11.23 -20.24
CA THR A 454 1.75 -10.73 -19.32
C THR A 454 0.40 -11.45 -19.47
N GLY A 455 0.28 -12.40 -20.42
CA GLY A 455 -0.98 -13.06 -20.75
C GLY A 455 -2.09 -12.09 -21.18
N GLY A 456 -1.73 -10.92 -21.73
CA GLY A 456 -2.69 -9.90 -22.17
C GLY A 456 -3.41 -9.14 -21.04
N SER A 457 -3.03 -9.33 -19.78
CA SER A 457 -3.73 -8.71 -18.63
C SER A 457 -3.47 -7.22 -18.46
N ILE A 458 -2.41 -6.69 -19.10
CA ILE A 458 -1.97 -5.29 -18.93
C ILE A 458 -2.38 -4.45 -20.15
N LEU A 459 -3.23 -3.44 -19.90
CA LEU A 459 -3.78 -2.54 -20.92
C LEU A 459 -2.72 -1.81 -21.73
N LYS A 460 -1.59 -1.41 -21.11
CA LYS A 460 -0.50 -0.67 -21.79
C LYS A 460 0.08 -1.46 -22.97
N GLY A 461 0.16 -2.79 -22.87
CA GLY A 461 0.66 -3.65 -23.95
C GLY A 461 -0.25 -3.63 -25.19
N TRP A 462 -1.56 -3.72 -24.98
CA TRP A 462 -2.54 -3.63 -26.07
C TRP A 462 -2.51 -2.26 -26.76
N ARG A 463 -2.38 -1.18 -25.99
CA ARG A 463 -2.25 0.18 -26.52
C ARG A 463 -0.97 0.31 -27.37
N LEU A 464 0.17 -0.18 -26.86
CA LEU A 464 1.42 -0.15 -27.62
C LEU A 464 1.29 -0.91 -28.94
N LEU A 465 0.72 -2.12 -28.93
CA LEU A 465 0.52 -2.92 -30.14
C LEU A 465 -0.40 -2.21 -31.16
N ALA A 466 -1.51 -1.64 -30.69
CA ALA A 466 -2.42 -0.90 -31.55
C ALA A 466 -1.75 0.35 -32.17
N LEU A 467 -0.95 1.10 -31.39
CA LEU A 467 -0.22 2.25 -31.89
C LEU A 467 0.88 1.88 -32.90
N VAL A 468 1.58 0.77 -32.65
CA VAL A 468 2.59 0.27 -33.61
C VAL A 468 1.95 -0.14 -34.92
N PHE A 469 0.81 -0.87 -34.91
CA PHE A 469 0.06 -1.17 -36.14
C PHE A 469 -0.44 0.11 -36.83
N SER A 470 -0.91 1.10 -36.09
CA SER A 470 -1.35 2.38 -36.67
C SER A 470 -0.18 3.11 -37.36
N ALA A 471 1.01 3.09 -36.74
CA ALA A 471 2.21 3.67 -37.35
C ALA A 471 2.68 2.91 -38.59
N GLN A 472 2.44 1.60 -38.69
CA GLN A 472 2.64 0.82 -39.91
C GLN A 472 1.53 1.02 -40.99
N GLN A 473 0.60 1.95 -40.77
CA GLN A 473 -0.58 2.19 -41.59
C GLN A 473 -1.54 0.97 -41.74
N ARG A 474 -1.42 0.01 -40.80
CA ARG A 474 -2.28 -1.18 -40.74
C ARG A 474 -3.47 -0.90 -39.79
N LEU A 475 -4.34 0.07 -40.23
CA LEU A 475 -5.41 0.57 -39.36
C LEU A 475 -6.49 -0.47 -39.05
N THR A 476 -6.74 -1.43 -39.95
CA THR A 476 -7.68 -2.53 -39.71
C THR A 476 -7.17 -3.50 -38.65
N ASP A 477 -5.89 -3.82 -38.68
CA ASP A 477 -5.27 -4.71 -37.65
C ASP A 477 -5.22 -4.02 -36.30
N ALA A 478 -4.92 -2.72 -36.27
CA ALA A 478 -4.98 -1.91 -35.05
C ALA A 478 -6.39 -1.88 -34.44
N GLU A 479 -7.44 -1.84 -35.28
CA GLU A 479 -8.83 -1.90 -34.82
C GLU A 479 -9.17 -3.27 -34.22
N VAL A 480 -8.81 -4.36 -34.90
CA VAL A 480 -9.04 -5.72 -34.41
C VAL A 480 -8.37 -5.94 -33.04
N VAL A 481 -7.12 -5.47 -32.89
CA VAL A 481 -6.39 -5.53 -31.61
C VAL A 481 -7.08 -4.70 -30.52
N THR A 482 -7.57 -3.53 -30.87
CA THR A 482 -8.27 -2.66 -29.92
C THR A 482 -9.61 -3.26 -29.49
N ASP A 483 -10.32 -3.92 -30.42
CA ASP A 483 -11.59 -4.59 -30.11
C ASP A 483 -11.37 -5.83 -29.22
N ALA A 484 -10.35 -6.64 -29.52
CA ALA A 484 -9.96 -7.75 -28.65
C ALA A 484 -9.59 -7.27 -27.23
N ALA A 485 -8.86 -6.16 -27.15
CA ALA A 485 -8.52 -5.57 -25.84
C ALA A 485 -9.75 -5.05 -25.08
N LEU A 486 -10.76 -4.52 -25.79
CA LEU A 486 -12.01 -4.06 -25.19
C LEU A 486 -12.84 -5.22 -24.63
N ASP A 487 -12.79 -6.38 -25.26
CA ASP A 487 -13.49 -7.59 -24.80
C ASP A 487 -12.85 -8.15 -23.52
N GLU A 488 -11.53 -8.07 -23.38
CA GLU A 488 -10.78 -8.55 -22.21
C GLU A 488 -10.79 -7.55 -21.03
N THR A 489 -11.07 -6.28 -21.28
CA THR A 489 -10.96 -5.21 -20.27
C THR A 489 -12.30 -4.90 -19.62
N THR A 490 -12.29 -4.65 -18.31
CA THR A 490 -13.49 -4.22 -17.58
C THR A 490 -14.03 -2.90 -18.12
N LYS A 491 -15.36 -2.74 -18.17
CA LYS A 491 -16.00 -1.52 -18.72
C LYS A 491 -15.49 -0.22 -18.13
N TRP A 492 -15.09 -0.22 -16.86
CA TRP A 492 -14.57 0.97 -16.17
C TRP A 492 -13.17 1.37 -16.59
N GLU A 493 -12.39 0.47 -17.17
CA GLU A 493 -11.00 0.70 -17.58
C GLU A 493 -10.85 0.90 -19.10
N GLN A 494 -11.93 0.79 -19.84
CA GLN A 494 -11.95 0.90 -21.31
C GLN A 494 -11.64 2.30 -21.84
N GLY A 495 -11.60 3.35 -21.01
CA GLY A 495 -11.43 4.74 -21.44
C GLY A 495 -10.29 4.96 -22.44
N PRO A 496 -9.03 4.57 -22.11
CA PRO A 496 -7.90 4.76 -23.00
C PRO A 496 -8.02 4.01 -24.34
N LEU A 497 -8.58 2.79 -24.34
CA LEU A 497 -8.81 2.02 -25.58
C LEU A 497 -9.89 2.65 -26.46
N LEU A 498 -10.97 3.12 -25.86
CA LEU A 498 -12.03 3.83 -26.60
C LEU A 498 -11.51 5.12 -27.24
N ARG A 499 -10.58 5.84 -26.58
CA ARG A 499 -9.90 6.99 -27.16
C ARG A 499 -9.08 6.60 -28.39
N VAL A 500 -8.30 5.53 -28.30
CA VAL A 500 -7.53 4.97 -29.41
C VAL A 500 -8.46 4.54 -30.55
N LYS A 501 -9.54 3.82 -30.24
CA LYS A 501 -10.55 3.39 -31.22
C LYS A 501 -11.19 4.56 -31.92
N ALA A 502 -11.58 5.62 -31.21
CA ALA A 502 -12.16 6.82 -31.83
C ALA A 502 -11.19 7.49 -32.82
N LYS A 503 -9.90 7.61 -32.43
CA LYS A 503 -8.85 8.15 -33.33
C LYS A 503 -8.59 7.25 -34.55
N LEU A 504 -8.62 5.91 -34.37
CA LEU A 504 -8.55 4.97 -35.50
C LEU A 504 -9.69 5.16 -36.49
N LYS A 505 -10.92 5.32 -35.98
CA LYS A 505 -12.09 5.58 -36.83
C LYS A 505 -11.96 6.91 -37.60
N VAL A 506 -11.39 7.95 -37.00
CA VAL A 506 -11.08 9.22 -37.68
C VAL A 506 -10.08 8.99 -38.82
N SER A 507 -8.99 8.26 -38.58
CA SER A 507 -7.98 7.94 -39.60
C SER A 507 -8.51 7.07 -40.73
N GLN A 508 -9.51 6.22 -40.47
CA GLN A 508 -10.23 5.43 -41.47
C GLN A 508 -11.32 6.24 -42.20
N SER A 509 -11.51 7.53 -41.89
CA SER A 509 -12.58 8.39 -42.40
C SER A 509 -14.01 7.94 -42.05
N LEU A 510 -14.16 7.12 -40.99
CA LEU A 510 -15.45 6.65 -40.44
C LEU A 510 -15.94 7.62 -39.37
N LEU A 511 -16.30 8.85 -39.79
CA LEU A 511 -16.54 9.98 -38.88
C LEU A 511 -17.78 9.79 -37.97
N THR A 512 -18.83 9.15 -38.49
CA THR A 512 -20.04 8.83 -37.71
C THR A 512 -19.74 7.89 -36.55
N ASP A 513 -18.99 6.82 -36.81
CA ASP A 513 -18.61 5.83 -35.84
C ASP A 513 -17.63 6.43 -34.77
N ALA A 514 -16.78 7.34 -35.24
CA ALA A 514 -15.89 8.09 -34.32
C ALA A 514 -16.69 8.96 -33.34
N ILE A 515 -17.73 9.69 -33.84
CA ILE A 515 -18.60 10.50 -32.96
C ILE A 515 -19.33 9.62 -31.94
N GLU A 516 -19.87 8.47 -32.35
CA GLU A 516 -20.56 7.54 -31.47
C GLU A 516 -19.59 6.98 -30.41
N THR A 517 -18.37 6.63 -30.78
CA THR A 517 -17.32 6.15 -29.86
C THR A 517 -16.95 7.23 -28.84
N TYR A 518 -16.77 8.49 -29.28
CA TYR A 518 -16.50 9.60 -28.35
C TYR A 518 -17.68 9.88 -27.42
N ARG A 519 -18.92 9.78 -27.89
CA ARG A 519 -20.12 9.93 -27.04
C ARG A 519 -20.21 8.85 -25.98
N TYR A 520 -19.89 7.60 -26.34
CA TYR A 520 -19.83 6.51 -25.38
C TYR A 520 -18.71 6.73 -24.35
N LEU A 521 -17.53 7.15 -24.81
CA LEU A 521 -16.41 7.50 -23.93
C LEU A 521 -16.78 8.64 -22.95
N LEU A 522 -17.48 9.68 -23.43
CA LEU A 522 -17.94 10.78 -22.59
C LEU A 522 -18.91 10.30 -21.52
N ALA A 523 -19.87 9.46 -21.88
CA ALA A 523 -20.83 8.88 -20.94
C ALA A 523 -20.12 8.03 -19.87
N LEU A 524 -19.11 7.26 -20.26
CA LEU A 524 -18.29 6.45 -19.34
C LEU A 524 -17.54 7.34 -18.34
N VAL A 525 -16.83 8.38 -18.82
CA VAL A 525 -16.07 9.30 -17.98
C VAL A 525 -16.98 10.06 -17.01
N GLN A 526 -18.15 10.50 -17.47
CA GLN A 526 -19.13 11.17 -16.61
C GLN A 526 -19.75 10.23 -15.57
N ALA A 527 -19.99 8.97 -15.92
CA ALA A 527 -20.47 7.96 -14.99
C ALA A 527 -19.40 7.66 -13.90
N GLN A 528 -18.14 7.53 -14.29
CA GLN A 528 -17.02 7.38 -13.37
C GLN A 528 -16.94 8.55 -12.38
N ARG A 529 -17.03 9.79 -12.86
CA ARG A 529 -17.01 10.99 -12.02
C ARG A 529 -18.13 11.02 -11.00
N LYS A 530 -19.34 10.60 -11.38
CA LYS A 530 -20.50 10.52 -10.45
C LYS A 530 -20.37 9.41 -9.43
N SER A 531 -19.83 8.25 -9.82
CA SER A 531 -19.69 7.07 -8.96
C SER A 531 -18.67 7.28 -7.84
N TYR A 532 -17.58 7.99 -8.10
CA TYR A 532 -16.49 8.11 -7.12
C TYR A 532 -16.62 9.30 -6.14
N GLY A 533 -17.51 10.27 -6.38
CA GLY A 533 -17.75 11.40 -5.47
C GLY A 533 -16.52 12.28 -5.14
N PRO A 534 -16.63 13.21 -4.18
CA PRO A 534 -15.55 14.15 -3.83
C PRO A 534 -14.36 13.52 -3.07
N LEU A 535 -14.46 12.26 -2.62
CA LEU A 535 -13.39 11.54 -1.89
C LEU A 535 -12.15 11.23 -2.73
N ARG A 536 -12.23 11.39 -4.05
CA ARG A 536 -11.16 11.04 -5.01
C ARG A 536 -9.98 12.01 -5.07
N LYS A 537 -9.97 13.09 -4.31
CA LYS A 537 -8.83 14.04 -4.28
C LYS A 537 -7.57 13.47 -3.59
N PHE A 538 -7.63 12.29 -2.99
CA PHE A 538 -6.55 11.71 -2.19
C PHE A 538 -5.82 10.52 -2.83
N THR A 539 -6.30 9.96 -3.92
CA THR A 539 -5.62 8.87 -4.64
C THR A 539 -5.20 9.37 -6.01
N GLN A 540 -4.05 10.03 -6.08
CA GLN A 540 -3.39 10.41 -7.33
C GLN A 540 -2.60 9.21 -7.89
N VAL A 541 -3.29 8.19 -8.36
CA VAL A 541 -2.77 7.30 -9.41
C VAL A 541 -3.63 7.56 -10.62
N GLU A 542 -3.33 8.67 -11.33
CA GLU A 542 -4.13 9.16 -12.46
C GLU A 542 -3.54 8.84 -13.84
N ASP A 543 -2.42 8.09 -13.91
CA ASP A 543 -1.62 7.99 -15.14
C ASP A 543 -2.30 7.33 -16.34
N ASP A 544 -3.39 6.57 -16.16
CA ASP A 544 -4.06 5.87 -17.28
C ASP A 544 -5.54 6.25 -17.48
N LYS A 545 -6.06 7.33 -16.87
CA LYS A 545 -7.47 7.68 -16.97
C LYS A 545 -7.71 8.85 -17.91
N VAL A 546 -8.62 8.64 -18.88
CA VAL A 546 -9.04 9.70 -19.80
C VAL A 546 -9.85 10.75 -19.03
N ASN A 547 -9.43 12.00 -19.13
CA ASN A 547 -10.11 13.15 -18.54
C ASN A 547 -11.30 13.62 -19.38
N GLU A 548 -12.36 14.13 -18.75
CA GLU A 548 -13.51 14.72 -19.46
C GLU A 548 -13.09 15.85 -20.42
N PHE A 549 -12.06 16.63 -20.05
CA PHE A 549 -11.45 17.64 -20.92
C PHE A 549 -10.91 17.04 -22.21
N GLU A 550 -10.16 15.93 -22.16
CA GLU A 550 -9.59 15.26 -23.33
C GLU A 550 -10.67 14.77 -24.30
N VAL A 551 -11.81 14.31 -23.78
CA VAL A 551 -12.92 13.83 -24.59
C VAL A 551 -13.58 14.99 -25.33
N TRP A 552 -13.86 16.11 -24.63
CA TRP A 552 -14.41 17.31 -25.27
C TRP A 552 -13.46 17.91 -26.30
N HIS A 553 -12.18 17.95 -25.99
CA HIS A 553 -11.13 18.39 -26.91
C HIS A 553 -11.03 17.47 -28.14
N GLY A 554 -11.08 16.13 -27.92
CA GLY A 554 -11.10 15.15 -29.04
C GLY A 554 -12.30 15.31 -29.95
N LEU A 555 -13.49 15.56 -29.38
CA LEU A 555 -14.70 15.89 -30.16
C LEU A 555 -14.54 17.22 -30.94
N ALA A 556 -13.95 18.25 -30.30
CA ALA A 556 -13.69 19.51 -30.98
C ALA A 556 -12.77 19.34 -32.20
N ASN A 557 -11.69 18.55 -32.05
CA ASN A 557 -10.79 18.22 -33.14
C ASN A 557 -11.51 17.45 -34.27
N LEU A 558 -12.38 16.49 -33.93
CA LEU A 558 -13.15 15.72 -34.86
C LEU A 558 -14.13 16.62 -35.64
N TYR A 559 -14.90 17.48 -34.95
CA TYR A 559 -15.80 18.43 -35.64
C TYR A 559 -15.05 19.47 -36.47
N SER A 560 -13.84 19.86 -36.07
CA SER A 560 -12.95 20.72 -36.85
C SER A 560 -12.55 20.06 -38.16
N SER A 561 -12.25 18.76 -38.17
CA SER A 561 -11.91 18.01 -39.40
C SER A 561 -13.07 17.92 -40.38
N ILE A 562 -14.32 18.04 -39.91
CA ILE A 562 -15.55 18.05 -40.73
C ILE A 562 -15.98 19.48 -41.08
N SER A 563 -15.28 20.50 -40.56
CA SER A 563 -15.64 21.93 -40.73
C SER A 563 -17.00 22.32 -40.11
N HIS A 564 -17.43 21.59 -39.06
CA HIS A 564 -18.64 21.90 -38.29
C HIS A 564 -18.34 22.90 -37.17
N TRP A 565 -18.02 24.15 -37.52
CA TRP A 565 -17.48 25.18 -36.62
C TRP A 565 -18.36 25.46 -35.37
N LYS A 566 -19.69 25.39 -35.54
CA LYS A 566 -20.63 25.58 -34.37
C LYS A 566 -20.48 24.52 -33.32
N ASP A 567 -20.31 23.27 -33.72
CA ASP A 567 -20.13 22.17 -32.78
C ASP A 567 -18.73 22.21 -32.15
N VAL A 568 -17.72 22.70 -32.90
CA VAL A 568 -16.37 22.99 -32.37
C VAL A 568 -16.46 24.01 -31.25
N GLU A 569 -17.16 25.12 -31.45
CA GLU A 569 -17.33 26.18 -30.45
C GLU A 569 -17.98 25.66 -29.17
N ILE A 570 -19.05 24.85 -29.29
CA ILE A 570 -19.72 24.23 -28.15
C ILE A 570 -18.79 23.30 -27.40
N CYS A 571 -18.05 22.43 -28.08
CA CYS A 571 -17.12 21.48 -27.47
C CYS A 571 -15.95 22.20 -26.78
N LEU A 572 -15.39 23.23 -27.41
CA LEU A 572 -14.34 24.08 -26.83
C LEU A 572 -14.85 24.85 -25.61
N GLY A 573 -16.09 25.37 -25.65
CA GLY A 573 -16.73 25.99 -24.48
C GLY A 573 -16.76 25.06 -23.29
N LYS A 574 -17.18 23.80 -23.49
CA LYS A 574 -17.18 22.77 -22.44
C LYS A 574 -15.77 22.39 -21.96
N ALA A 575 -14.82 22.27 -22.87
CA ALA A 575 -13.43 22.01 -22.51
C ALA A 575 -12.85 23.15 -21.65
N LYS A 576 -13.12 24.42 -22.01
CA LYS A 576 -12.67 25.60 -21.26
C LYS A 576 -13.33 25.74 -19.89
N GLU A 577 -14.60 25.30 -19.71
CA GLU A 577 -15.25 25.22 -18.40
C GLU A 577 -14.49 24.27 -17.43
N LEU A 578 -13.90 23.20 -17.95
CA LEU A 578 -13.15 22.22 -17.18
C LEU A 578 -11.69 22.65 -16.92
N LYS A 579 -11.02 23.20 -17.94
CA LYS A 579 -9.63 23.69 -17.88
C LYS A 579 -9.56 25.04 -18.60
N GLN A 580 -9.63 26.13 -17.84
CA GLN A 580 -9.74 27.50 -18.37
C GLN A 580 -8.53 27.92 -19.22
N TYR A 581 -7.31 27.50 -18.79
CA TYR A 581 -6.06 27.80 -19.48
C TYR A 581 -5.44 26.51 -20.01
N SER A 582 -5.80 26.13 -21.22
CA SER A 582 -5.27 24.94 -21.89
C SER A 582 -4.70 25.32 -23.24
N VAL A 583 -3.47 24.95 -23.48
CA VAL A 583 -2.77 25.21 -24.75
C VAL A 583 -3.42 24.42 -25.88
N GLU A 584 -3.85 23.19 -25.60
CA GLU A 584 -4.52 22.31 -26.55
C GLU A 584 -5.87 22.94 -27.04
N ALA A 585 -6.63 23.52 -26.10
CA ALA A 585 -7.88 24.20 -26.45
C ALA A 585 -7.64 25.48 -27.25
N LEU A 586 -6.61 26.27 -26.94
CA LEU A 586 -6.21 27.45 -27.70
C LEU A 586 -5.72 27.07 -29.08
N HIS A 587 -4.98 25.97 -29.24
CA HIS A 587 -4.58 25.46 -30.55
C HIS A 587 -5.78 25.12 -31.44
N THR A 588 -6.76 24.36 -30.90
CA THR A 588 -7.97 23.99 -31.66
C THR A 588 -8.87 25.21 -31.96
N GLU A 589 -8.92 26.18 -31.04
CA GLU A 589 -9.59 27.46 -31.25
C GLU A 589 -8.96 28.24 -32.40
N GLY A 590 -7.63 28.28 -32.48
CA GLY A 590 -6.92 28.88 -33.61
C GLY A 590 -7.25 28.20 -34.96
N ILE A 591 -7.33 26.84 -34.99
CA ILE A 591 -7.75 26.10 -36.18
C ILE A 591 -9.20 26.49 -36.59
N MET A 592 -10.08 26.63 -35.60
CA MET A 592 -11.48 27.06 -35.85
C MET A 592 -11.50 28.46 -36.47
N TRP A 593 -10.77 29.43 -35.94
CA TRP A 593 -10.69 30.80 -36.48
C TRP A 593 -10.07 30.83 -37.89
N GLU A 594 -9.02 30.03 -38.14
CA GLU A 594 -8.41 29.89 -39.44
C GLU A 594 -9.43 29.31 -40.45
N GLY A 595 -10.21 28.29 -40.06
CA GLY A 595 -11.25 27.71 -40.88
C GLY A 595 -12.41 28.66 -41.16
N CYS A 596 -12.71 29.59 -40.26
CA CYS A 596 -13.68 30.66 -40.46
C CYS A 596 -13.12 31.84 -41.26
N GLY A 597 -11.81 31.82 -41.62
CA GLY A 597 -11.16 32.89 -42.40
C GLY A 597 -10.70 34.09 -41.55
N GLN A 598 -10.73 33.99 -40.23
CA GLN A 598 -10.31 35.04 -39.28
C GLN A 598 -8.86 34.81 -38.87
N ILE A 599 -7.92 35.25 -39.73
CA ILE A 599 -6.49 34.98 -39.58
C ILE A 599 -5.87 35.69 -38.37
N GLU A 600 -6.35 36.91 -38.04
CA GLU A 600 -5.84 37.70 -36.90
C GLU A 600 -6.18 37.03 -35.58
N GLU A 601 -7.43 36.57 -35.41
CA GLU A 601 -7.89 35.83 -34.24
C GLU A 601 -7.20 34.49 -34.13
N ALA A 602 -6.98 33.77 -35.23
CA ALA A 602 -6.25 32.52 -35.26
C ALA A 602 -4.82 32.71 -34.77
N SER A 603 -4.12 33.75 -35.30
CA SER A 603 -2.74 34.07 -34.87
C SER A 603 -2.68 34.44 -33.40
N ALA A 604 -3.64 35.21 -32.90
CA ALA A 604 -3.72 35.58 -31.49
C ALA A 604 -3.93 34.35 -30.57
N ALA A 605 -4.79 33.41 -30.96
CA ALA A 605 -5.03 32.17 -30.22
C ALA A 605 -3.76 31.31 -30.13
N TYR A 606 -3.03 31.13 -31.25
CA TYR A 606 -1.78 30.38 -31.25
C TYR A 606 -0.67 31.08 -30.45
N ILE A 607 -0.54 32.40 -30.52
CA ILE A 607 0.42 33.17 -29.73
C ILE A 607 0.11 33.06 -28.24
N ASN A 608 -1.17 33.16 -27.84
CA ASN A 608 -1.61 32.97 -26.48
C ASN A 608 -1.24 31.56 -25.97
N GLY A 609 -1.38 30.53 -26.81
CA GLY A 609 -0.93 29.17 -26.51
C GLY A 609 0.57 29.12 -26.24
N LEU A 610 1.41 29.77 -27.07
CA LEU A 610 2.86 29.81 -26.85
C LEU A 610 3.29 30.66 -25.64
N LEU A 611 2.48 31.64 -25.22
CA LEU A 611 2.73 32.38 -23.98
C LEU A 611 2.50 31.51 -22.74
N LEU A 612 1.55 30.57 -22.81
CA LEU A 612 1.34 29.59 -21.74
C LEU A 612 2.41 28.51 -21.74
N GLU A 613 2.72 27.97 -22.91
CA GLU A 613 3.71 26.89 -23.09
C GLU A 613 4.61 27.15 -24.30
N PRO A 614 5.80 27.75 -24.09
CA PRO A 614 6.70 28.12 -25.18
C PRO A 614 7.22 26.96 -26.03
N CYS A 615 7.18 25.73 -25.49
CA CYS A 615 7.65 24.53 -26.18
C CYS A 615 6.56 23.75 -26.91
N TYR A 616 5.32 24.27 -26.98
CA TYR A 616 4.23 23.57 -27.60
C TYR A 616 4.33 23.56 -29.13
N VAL A 617 4.78 22.42 -29.67
CA VAL A 617 5.10 22.25 -31.10
C VAL A 617 3.91 22.55 -32.03
N PRO A 618 2.66 22.07 -31.82
CA PRO A 618 1.57 22.29 -32.75
C PRO A 618 1.26 23.79 -33.03
N CYS A 619 1.31 24.63 -31.98
CA CYS A 619 1.12 26.08 -32.17
C CYS A 619 2.27 26.72 -32.98
N LYS A 620 3.53 26.31 -32.72
CA LYS A 620 4.67 26.81 -33.52
C LYS A 620 4.55 26.46 -34.99
N VAL A 621 4.11 25.24 -35.29
CA VAL A 621 3.92 24.76 -36.67
C VAL A 621 2.85 25.57 -37.38
N LEU A 622 1.68 25.77 -36.74
CA LEU A 622 0.59 26.51 -37.37
C LEU A 622 0.87 28.01 -37.53
N ILE A 623 1.55 28.63 -36.55
CA ILE A 623 2.02 30.03 -36.75
C ILE A 623 3.02 30.10 -37.92
N GLY A 624 3.97 29.16 -37.99
CA GLY A 624 4.90 29.08 -39.11
C GLY A 624 4.21 28.90 -40.44
N ALA A 625 3.15 28.07 -40.50
CA ALA A 625 2.31 27.90 -41.67
C ALA A 625 1.53 29.16 -42.04
N LEU A 626 0.96 29.89 -41.09
CA LEU A 626 0.29 31.17 -41.34
C LEU A 626 1.28 32.22 -41.84
N MET A 627 2.45 32.34 -41.28
CA MET A 627 3.50 33.29 -41.68
C MET A 627 3.93 33.02 -43.14
N SER A 628 4.00 31.76 -43.59
CA SER A 628 4.29 31.43 -44.99
C SER A 628 3.24 31.94 -45.96
N LYS A 629 1.98 32.05 -45.53
CA LYS A 629 0.85 32.55 -46.33
C LYS A 629 0.79 34.09 -46.36
N MET A 630 1.43 34.79 -45.41
CA MET A 630 1.38 36.26 -45.29
C MET A 630 2.34 37.01 -46.24
N GLY A 631 3.15 36.29 -46.99
CA GLY A 631 4.02 36.86 -48.02
C GLY A 631 5.52 36.87 -47.64
N PRO A 632 6.39 37.34 -48.56
CA PRO A 632 7.84 37.12 -48.48
C PRO A 632 8.53 37.77 -47.24
N MET A 633 7.93 38.84 -46.72
CA MET A 633 8.51 39.51 -45.51
C MET A 633 8.36 38.68 -44.24
N ALA A 634 7.39 37.75 -44.18
CA ALA A 634 7.16 36.90 -43.00
C ALA A 634 7.89 35.54 -43.08
N LEU A 635 8.41 35.15 -44.27
CA LEU A 635 9.11 33.86 -44.45
C LEU A 635 10.28 33.61 -43.47
N PRO A 636 11.15 34.59 -43.12
CA PRO A 636 12.23 34.35 -42.17
C PRO A 636 11.72 33.99 -40.77
N VAL A 637 10.59 34.60 -40.33
CA VAL A 637 9.97 34.32 -39.04
C VAL A 637 9.35 32.93 -39.06
N GLY A 638 8.60 32.59 -40.12
CA GLY A 638 8.04 31.26 -40.32
C GLY A 638 9.12 30.17 -40.29
N ARG A 639 10.24 30.39 -41.00
CA ARG A 639 11.38 29.48 -41.02
C ARG A 639 11.98 29.29 -39.62
N SER A 640 12.17 30.35 -38.83
CA SER A 640 12.70 30.28 -37.49
C SER A 640 11.80 29.45 -36.56
N LEU A 641 10.47 29.71 -36.60
CA LEU A 641 9.50 28.99 -35.78
C LEU A 641 9.41 27.49 -36.14
N LEU A 642 9.42 27.16 -37.44
CA LEU A 642 9.40 25.77 -37.89
C LEU A 642 10.69 25.05 -37.58
N SER A 643 11.86 25.71 -37.69
CA SER A 643 13.13 25.13 -37.28
C SER A 643 13.19 24.90 -35.76
N ASP A 644 12.64 25.81 -34.96
CA ASP A 644 12.50 25.62 -33.54
C ASP A 644 11.52 24.49 -33.19
N ALA A 645 10.43 24.33 -33.91
CA ALA A 645 9.51 23.22 -33.78
C ALA A 645 10.21 21.86 -34.02
N LEU A 646 10.98 21.77 -35.12
CA LEU A 646 11.75 20.57 -35.47
C LEU A 646 12.91 20.28 -34.50
N ARG A 647 13.44 21.32 -33.85
CA ARG A 647 14.43 21.11 -32.79
C ARG A 647 13.81 20.43 -31.55
N ILE A 648 12.53 20.71 -31.25
CA ILE A 648 11.81 20.06 -30.14
C ILE A 648 11.31 18.68 -30.55
N ASP A 649 10.67 18.57 -31.71
CA ASP A 649 10.12 17.32 -32.26
C ASP A 649 10.58 17.12 -33.71
N PRO A 650 11.72 16.42 -33.93
CA PRO A 650 12.22 16.13 -35.27
C PRO A 650 11.32 15.20 -36.10
N THR A 651 10.39 14.47 -35.44
CA THR A 651 9.50 13.50 -36.11
C THR A 651 8.20 14.11 -36.60
N ASN A 652 8.00 15.40 -36.46
CA ASN A 652 6.78 16.10 -36.87
C ASN A 652 6.75 16.32 -38.40
N HIS A 653 6.01 15.49 -39.12
CA HIS A 653 5.90 15.55 -40.57
C HIS A 653 5.30 16.89 -41.09
N MET A 654 4.35 17.50 -40.35
CA MET A 654 3.75 18.79 -40.71
C MET A 654 4.75 19.94 -40.64
N ALA A 655 5.65 19.92 -39.63
CA ALA A 655 6.71 20.92 -39.50
C ALA A 655 7.68 20.85 -40.69
N TRP A 656 8.10 19.64 -41.11
CA TRP A 656 8.90 19.44 -42.32
C TRP A 656 8.17 19.89 -43.58
N TYR A 657 6.88 19.56 -43.72
CA TYR A 657 6.09 19.97 -44.87
C TYR A 657 6.02 21.50 -45.00
N TYR A 658 5.64 22.20 -43.92
CA TYR A 658 5.57 23.66 -43.97
C TYR A 658 6.95 24.33 -44.12
N LEU A 659 8.00 23.75 -43.56
CA LEU A 659 9.36 24.23 -43.81
C LEU A 659 9.76 24.08 -45.28
N GLY A 660 9.39 22.97 -45.94
CA GLY A 660 9.54 22.76 -47.34
C GLY A 660 8.78 23.80 -48.18
N MET A 661 7.55 24.17 -47.76
CA MET A 661 6.79 25.27 -48.41
C MET A 661 7.53 26.61 -48.27
N VAL A 662 8.05 26.94 -47.10
CA VAL A 662 8.82 28.17 -46.89
C VAL A 662 10.09 28.19 -47.73
N TYR A 663 10.85 27.08 -47.83
CA TYR A 663 12.02 27.02 -48.71
C TYR A 663 11.69 27.11 -50.18
N ARG A 664 10.57 26.51 -50.64
CA ARG A 664 10.08 26.64 -52.00
C ARG A 664 9.77 28.10 -52.36
N ASP A 665 9.06 28.81 -51.46
CA ASP A 665 8.67 30.22 -51.66
C ASP A 665 9.86 31.19 -51.56
N ASP A 666 10.93 30.79 -50.83
CA ASP A 666 12.24 31.47 -50.74
C ASP A 666 13.16 31.15 -51.95
N GLY A 667 12.70 30.28 -52.89
CA GLY A 667 13.46 29.87 -54.06
C GLY A 667 14.54 28.82 -53.85
N ARG A 668 14.61 28.19 -52.66
CA ARG A 668 15.56 27.13 -52.29
C ARG A 668 14.99 25.75 -52.60
N ILE A 669 14.94 25.39 -53.89
CA ILE A 669 14.24 24.20 -54.37
C ILE A 669 14.87 22.89 -53.85
N ALA A 670 16.20 22.81 -53.74
CA ALA A 670 16.86 21.61 -53.25
C ALA A 670 16.47 21.33 -51.79
N ASP A 671 16.60 22.34 -50.92
CA ASP A 671 16.24 22.20 -49.50
C ASP A 671 14.75 21.90 -49.31
N ALA A 672 13.89 22.49 -50.18
CA ALA A 672 12.46 22.20 -50.20
C ALA A 672 12.17 20.72 -50.54
N ALA A 673 12.88 20.17 -51.51
CA ALA A 673 12.73 18.74 -51.89
C ALA A 673 13.13 17.80 -50.74
N ASP A 674 14.25 18.08 -50.05
CA ASP A 674 14.71 17.31 -48.93
C ASP A 674 13.69 17.35 -47.76
N CYS A 675 13.11 18.55 -47.51
CA CYS A 675 12.07 18.69 -46.47
C CYS A 675 10.79 17.93 -46.82
N PHE A 676 10.34 17.96 -48.09
CA PHE A 676 9.16 17.19 -48.51
C PHE A 676 9.40 15.69 -48.51
N GLN A 677 10.59 15.24 -48.84
CA GLN A 677 10.96 13.83 -48.70
C GLN A 677 10.91 13.37 -47.26
N ALA A 678 11.51 14.15 -46.33
CA ALA A 678 11.44 13.87 -44.93
C ALA A 678 9.98 13.85 -44.40
N ALA A 679 9.17 14.80 -44.80
CA ALA A 679 7.75 14.86 -44.42
C ALA A 679 6.99 13.61 -44.87
N SER A 680 7.17 13.17 -46.13
CA SER A 680 6.51 11.96 -46.67
C SER A 680 6.91 10.69 -45.92
N MET A 681 8.22 10.50 -45.66
CA MET A 681 8.72 9.34 -44.91
C MET A 681 8.19 9.30 -43.46
N LEU A 682 8.07 10.45 -42.79
CA LEU A 682 7.55 10.55 -41.46
C LEU A 682 6.02 10.38 -41.39
N GLU A 683 5.29 10.85 -42.43
CA GLU A 683 3.85 10.65 -42.54
C GLU A 683 3.51 9.16 -42.67
N GLU A 684 4.25 8.40 -43.48
CA GLU A 684 4.08 6.95 -43.66
C GLU A 684 4.25 6.16 -42.36
N SER A 685 5.01 6.68 -41.41
CA SER A 685 5.26 6.06 -40.12
C SER A 685 4.59 6.76 -38.93
N ASN A 686 3.60 7.63 -39.18
CA ASN A 686 2.97 8.44 -38.15
C ASN A 686 1.92 7.62 -37.36
N PRO A 687 2.05 7.45 -36.02
CA PRO A 687 1.00 6.82 -35.22
C PRO A 687 -0.18 7.76 -35.01
N ILE A 688 -1.37 7.20 -34.79
CA ILE A 688 -2.58 7.98 -34.46
C ILE A 688 -2.49 8.76 -33.15
N GLU A 689 -1.59 8.36 -32.28
CA GLU A 689 -1.30 8.99 -31.00
C GLU A 689 0.19 8.83 -30.69
N SER A 690 0.79 9.79 -30.00
CA SER A 690 2.21 9.69 -29.60
C SER A 690 2.46 8.45 -28.75
N PHE A 691 3.57 7.73 -28.99
CA PHE A 691 3.97 6.59 -28.16
C PHE A 691 4.22 7.00 -26.70
N GLY A 692 4.68 8.22 -26.45
CA GLY A 692 4.85 8.77 -25.10
C GLY A 692 3.56 8.94 -24.31
N SER A 693 2.37 8.87 -24.96
CA SER A 693 1.08 8.93 -24.27
C SER A 693 0.73 7.65 -23.48
N ILE A 694 1.52 6.60 -23.63
CA ILE A 694 1.32 5.32 -22.91
C ILE A 694 2.12 5.28 -21.59
N LEU A 695 3.18 6.09 -21.49
CA LEU A 695 4.04 6.21 -20.30
C LEU A 695 3.36 7.04 -19.20
#